data_6af06cbfb1aebf5a3532fa80330e0ba5
#
_entry.id   6af06cbfb1aebf5a3532fa80330e0ba5
#
_cell.length_a   1.000
_cell.length_b   1.000
_cell.length_c   1.000
_cell.angle_alpha   90.00
_cell.angle_beta   90.00
_cell.angle_gamma   90.00
#
_symmetry.space_group_name_H-M   'P 1'
#
loop_
_entity.id
_entity.type
_entity.pdbx_description
1 polymer ?
#
loop_
_entity_poly.entity_id
_entity_poly.type
_entity_poly.pdbx_seq_one_letter_code
_entity_poly.pdbx_strand_id
1 'polypeptide(L)'
;MNIIKKTIASAVCGVALLPLAASAQGWPSQYKGVMLQGFYWDSFEDSQWTKLENQADELAPYFKLIWIPQSAYCGGKSMGYNPLYWFSNYNSSFGTEAQLRSMIGTFKQKGIGTIADVVINHRGTLKNWFDFPVETYNGKTYQMYSTDVCSNDDGGKAATQAKKQGVSLSKNKDSGEGWDGMRDLDHNSANVQSCVKDYLHMLLNDFGYAGFRYDMTKGYSAKFTGIYNTDAKPEYSVGEYWDGNKSVLMNWLNGTKVDGKIQSATFDFAIRYTIRDAANNGNWAKLANGGLATNDTYKRYAVTFIENHDTEKRSNSAQDPIRKDTLAAYGYLLAASGTPCVFYKHWIDHKADLKNMILLRNRAGIHNESKMSKIQAETGLYVFSSTGTDGELCVAVGSKANKYTAPAGYALAAEGYHWRYFLDTKQETAWPSLPSGVYYNEPEVTLRAISAASDARVVYTLDGSEPTVSSAQVANGDKVILPSGNITLKVGVLAGGRVSGVVTRTYEIRKFSPYQMTVYVNTDKVGWNNCYFWTWGGDGTHGAASGKWPGDNHTTTTEVNGKKWYSHLYSINSANDCVSFVFAQKDKVQTVDVSGVTSTSYFEVLADKDSEGHYLVKDVTKDYNTAIAGITVNNTNLRPTTVVSLDGRTLRRFCEHKSTADALNGLGKGIYIVNGKKVVVK
;
A
#
# COMPACT_ATOMS: atom_id res chain seq x y z
N MET A 1 68.96 29.34 10.63
CA MET A 1 67.59 29.81 10.67
C MET A 1 66.81 29.04 9.64
N ASN A 2 66.32 27.86 10.01
CA ASN A 2 65.59 26.94 9.11
C ASN A 2 64.23 26.64 9.74
N ILE A 3 63.18 27.02 9.07
CA ILE A 3 61.77 26.80 9.44
C ILE A 3 61.36 25.44 8.92
N ILE A 4 61.09 24.49 9.81
CA ILE A 4 60.54 23.19 9.47
C ILE A 4 59.03 23.32 9.42
N LYS A 5 58.43 23.14 8.23
CA LYS A 5 57.00 22.93 8.04
C LYS A 5 56.63 21.49 8.41
N LYS A 6 55.84 21.33 9.48
CA LYS A 6 55.17 20.03 9.78
C LYS A 6 53.89 19.90 8.99
N THR A 7 53.84 18.97 8.06
CA THR A 7 52.65 18.54 7.36
C THR A 7 51.97 17.49 8.23
N ILE A 8 50.76 17.76 8.68
CA ILE A 8 49.91 16.80 9.39
C ILE A 8 49.09 16.04 8.29
N ALA A 9 49.41 14.81 8.11
CA ALA A 9 48.60 13.89 7.27
C ALA A 9 47.49 13.30 8.15
N SER A 10 46.26 13.69 7.91
CA SER A 10 45.06 13.07 8.51
C SER A 10 44.78 11.76 7.77
N ALA A 11 45.08 10.65 8.38
CA ALA A 11 44.64 9.33 7.90
C ALA A 11 43.16 9.15 8.26
N VAL A 12 42.29 9.24 7.27
CA VAL A 12 40.89 8.81 7.38
C VAL A 12 40.89 7.29 7.26
N CYS A 13 40.79 6.59 8.39
CA CYS A 13 40.48 5.16 8.42
C CYS A 13 39.00 4.96 8.03
N GLY A 14 38.75 4.70 6.76
CA GLY A 14 37.49 4.20 6.28
C GLY A 14 37.29 2.78 6.82
N VAL A 15 36.49 2.60 7.87
CA VAL A 15 35.97 1.31 8.27
C VAL A 15 34.94 0.92 7.21
N ALA A 16 35.35 0.08 6.27
CA ALA A 16 34.41 -0.62 5.39
C ALA A 16 33.59 -1.58 6.28
N LEU A 17 32.38 -1.18 6.62
CA LEU A 17 31.38 -2.10 7.14
C LEU A 17 31.04 -3.07 6.00
N LEU A 18 31.72 -4.22 6.00
CA LEU A 18 31.27 -5.37 5.23
C LEU A 18 29.88 -5.73 5.76
N PRO A 19 28.85 -5.81 4.91
CA PRO A 19 27.58 -6.35 5.35
C PRO A 19 27.84 -7.80 5.81
N LEU A 20 27.64 -8.08 7.09
CA LEU A 20 27.45 -9.44 7.56
C LEU A 20 26.28 -9.99 6.73
N ALA A 21 26.60 -10.92 5.84
CA ALA A 21 25.60 -11.72 5.17
C ALA A 21 24.83 -12.45 6.27
N ALA A 22 23.70 -11.89 6.68
CA ALA A 22 22.75 -12.58 7.53
C ALA A 22 22.33 -13.82 6.76
N SER A 23 22.71 -15.00 7.26
CA SER A 23 22.27 -16.24 6.66
C SER A 23 20.76 -16.24 6.61
N ALA A 24 20.19 -16.27 5.41
CA ALA A 24 18.76 -16.29 5.19
C ALA A 24 18.14 -17.44 5.98
N GLN A 25 17.37 -17.12 7.01
CA GLN A 25 16.57 -18.05 7.79
C GLN A 25 15.09 -17.68 7.63
N GLY A 26 14.63 -17.65 6.39
CA GLY A 26 13.24 -17.39 6.05
C GLY A 26 12.75 -15.97 6.37
N TRP A 27 13.11 -15.41 7.52
CA TRP A 27 12.77 -14.05 7.95
C TRP A 27 13.80 -13.51 8.94
N PRO A 28 14.18 -12.22 8.87
CA PRO A 28 15.18 -11.66 9.79
C PRO A 28 14.70 -11.67 11.25
N SER A 29 15.63 -11.94 12.17
CA SER A 29 15.41 -11.82 13.63
C SER A 29 15.31 -10.35 14.03
N GLN A 30 14.51 -10.05 15.05
CA GLN A 30 14.28 -8.70 15.58
C GLN A 30 13.90 -7.66 14.51
N TYR A 31 13.18 -8.10 13.48
CA TYR A 31 12.77 -7.25 12.39
C TYR A 31 11.70 -6.25 12.82
N LYS A 32 12.01 -4.96 12.74
CA LYS A 32 11.14 -3.84 13.16
C LYS A 32 10.18 -3.37 12.06
N GLY A 33 10.46 -3.72 10.79
CA GLY A 33 9.74 -3.18 9.64
C GLY A 33 8.27 -3.59 9.58
N VAL A 34 7.50 -2.77 8.91
CA VAL A 34 6.11 -3.02 8.51
C VAL A 34 6.09 -3.26 7.01
N MET A 35 5.30 -4.23 6.56
CA MET A 35 5.06 -4.52 5.15
C MET A 35 3.77 -3.84 4.70
N LEU A 36 3.74 -3.33 3.47
CA LEU A 36 2.54 -2.93 2.76
C LEU A 36 2.21 -4.00 1.73
N GLN A 37 0.99 -4.53 1.71
CA GLN A 37 0.45 -5.18 0.52
C GLN A 37 0.01 -4.06 -0.42
N GLY A 38 0.76 -3.78 -1.48
CA GLY A 38 0.60 -2.62 -2.36
C GLY A 38 -0.54 -2.76 -3.39
N PHE A 39 -1.52 -3.64 -3.13
CA PHE A 39 -2.64 -3.90 -4.02
C PHE A 39 -3.84 -4.48 -3.28
N TYR A 40 -4.99 -4.46 -3.94
CA TYR A 40 -6.22 -5.18 -3.60
C TYR A 40 -6.79 -5.84 -4.86
N TRP A 41 -7.81 -6.69 -4.72
CA TRP A 41 -8.36 -7.38 -5.88
C TRP A 41 -8.93 -6.38 -6.90
N ASP A 42 -8.58 -6.56 -8.18
CA ASP A 42 -8.93 -5.67 -9.31
C ASP A 42 -8.35 -4.23 -9.23
N SER A 43 -7.33 -4.00 -8.40
CA SER A 43 -6.66 -2.69 -8.25
C SER A 43 -5.80 -2.28 -9.46
N PHE A 44 -6.18 -2.68 -10.67
CA PHE A 44 -5.40 -2.45 -11.89
C PHE A 44 -5.05 -0.98 -12.13
N GLU A 45 -5.95 -0.06 -11.75
CA GLU A 45 -5.71 1.36 -11.90
C GLU A 45 -4.87 1.94 -10.74
N ASP A 46 -5.10 1.48 -9.52
CA ASP A 46 -4.46 2.07 -8.33
C ASP A 46 -3.08 1.49 -8.06
N SER A 47 -2.83 0.24 -8.49
CA SER A 47 -1.56 -0.46 -8.30
C SER A 47 -0.67 -0.45 -9.56
N GLN A 48 -0.90 0.47 -10.51
CA GLN A 48 0.03 0.71 -11.61
C GLN A 48 1.44 0.95 -11.07
N TRP A 49 2.46 0.36 -11.70
CA TRP A 49 3.85 0.49 -11.25
C TRP A 49 4.26 1.94 -11.05
N THR A 50 3.87 2.83 -11.97
CA THR A 50 4.14 4.27 -11.86
C THR A 50 3.40 4.96 -10.73
N LYS A 51 2.18 4.51 -10.41
CA LYS A 51 1.42 5.08 -9.28
C LYS A 51 1.98 4.65 -7.94
N LEU A 52 2.43 3.40 -7.81
CA LEU A 52 3.11 2.92 -6.61
C LEU A 52 4.48 3.62 -6.46
N GLU A 53 5.25 3.75 -7.53
CA GLU A 53 6.54 4.44 -7.54
C GLU A 53 6.43 5.90 -7.07
N ASN A 54 5.41 6.62 -7.54
CA ASN A 54 5.16 8.01 -7.15
C ASN A 54 4.84 8.19 -5.65
N GLN A 55 4.50 7.13 -4.94
CA GLN A 55 4.25 7.15 -3.50
C GLN A 55 5.49 6.83 -2.67
N ALA A 56 6.64 6.54 -3.28
CA ALA A 56 7.83 6.05 -2.58
C ALA A 56 8.28 6.98 -1.43
N ASP A 57 8.25 8.29 -1.62
CA ASP A 57 8.60 9.26 -0.58
C ASP A 57 7.60 9.27 0.58
N GLU A 58 6.31 9.10 0.30
CA GLU A 58 5.28 9.00 1.33
C GLU A 58 5.39 7.68 2.11
N LEU A 59 5.73 6.57 1.45
CA LEU A 59 5.75 5.24 2.04
C LEU A 59 7.01 4.96 2.86
N ALA A 60 8.17 5.47 2.46
CA ALA A 60 9.48 5.14 3.03
C ALA A 60 9.61 5.37 4.56
N PRO A 61 9.00 6.39 5.18
CA PRO A 61 9.04 6.56 6.63
C PRO A 61 8.29 5.47 7.41
N TYR A 62 7.34 4.79 6.77
CA TYR A 62 6.40 3.88 7.43
C TYR A 62 6.64 2.42 7.09
N PHE A 63 6.97 2.11 5.83
CA PHE A 63 7.12 0.74 5.34
C PHE A 63 8.57 0.40 5.00
N LYS A 64 8.98 -0.83 5.30
CA LYS A 64 10.28 -1.37 4.92
C LYS A 64 10.16 -2.44 3.84
N LEU A 65 8.96 -2.94 3.62
CA LEU A 65 8.64 -3.90 2.56
C LEU A 65 7.35 -3.48 1.85
N ILE A 66 7.29 -3.75 0.55
CA ILE A 66 6.07 -3.69 -0.24
C ILE A 66 5.90 -4.99 -1.03
N TRP A 67 4.79 -5.69 -0.79
CA TRP A 67 4.38 -6.84 -1.60
C TRP A 67 3.50 -6.34 -2.75
N ILE A 68 3.87 -6.68 -3.98
CA ILE A 68 3.20 -6.27 -5.22
C ILE A 68 2.59 -7.48 -5.92
N PRO A 69 1.59 -7.28 -6.82
CA PRO A 69 1.01 -8.37 -7.60
C PRO A 69 2.07 -9.14 -8.40
N GLN A 70 1.75 -10.39 -8.78
CA GLN A 70 2.54 -11.13 -9.73
C GLN A 70 2.76 -10.28 -10.99
N SER A 71 4.01 -10.13 -11.41
CA SER A 71 4.42 -9.06 -12.31
C SER A 71 4.58 -9.46 -13.77
N ALA A 72 4.57 -10.77 -14.10
CA ALA A 72 4.61 -11.22 -15.49
C ALA A 72 3.22 -11.23 -16.14
N TYR A 73 3.19 -11.25 -17.47
CA TYR A 73 1.95 -11.30 -18.26
C TYR A 73 1.23 -12.65 -18.10
N CYS A 74 -0.07 -12.60 -17.83
CA CYS A 74 -0.91 -13.76 -17.54
C CYS A 74 -2.14 -13.90 -18.49
N GLY A 75 -2.03 -13.41 -19.72
CA GLY A 75 -3.09 -13.60 -20.70
C GLY A 75 -4.24 -12.58 -20.60
N GLY A 76 -3.95 -11.28 -20.74
CA GLY A 76 -4.93 -10.21 -20.69
C GLY A 76 -4.96 -9.47 -19.35
N LYS A 77 -6.08 -8.86 -18.99
CA LYS A 77 -6.26 -8.17 -17.71
C LYS A 77 -6.39 -9.21 -16.60
N SER A 78 -5.40 -9.28 -15.71
CA SER A 78 -5.28 -10.33 -14.70
C SER A 78 -4.51 -9.85 -13.47
N MET A 79 -4.91 -10.32 -12.28
CA MET A 79 -4.17 -10.13 -11.03
C MET A 79 -2.84 -10.93 -10.98
N GLY A 80 -2.65 -11.88 -11.90
CA GLY A 80 -1.38 -12.60 -12.01
C GLY A 80 -1.41 -14.08 -11.59
N TYR A 81 -2.52 -14.56 -11.04
CA TYR A 81 -2.62 -15.94 -10.51
C TYR A 81 -2.83 -17.03 -11.56
N ASN A 82 -2.74 -16.67 -12.85
CA ASN A 82 -2.72 -17.58 -13.99
C ASN A 82 -1.37 -17.49 -14.71
N PRO A 83 -0.23 -17.88 -14.10
CA PRO A 83 1.09 -17.57 -14.64
C PRO A 83 1.35 -18.30 -15.95
N LEU A 84 1.47 -17.52 -17.04
CA LEU A 84 1.89 -18.03 -18.35
C LEU A 84 3.41 -17.97 -18.53
N TYR A 85 4.01 -16.87 -18.13
CA TYR A 85 5.43 -16.59 -18.29
C TYR A 85 6.11 -16.47 -16.93
N TRP A 86 7.35 -16.97 -16.84
CA TRP A 86 8.22 -16.79 -15.68
C TRP A 86 9.48 -16.00 -16.02
N PHE A 87 10.04 -16.19 -17.23
CA PHE A 87 11.32 -15.63 -17.63
C PHE A 87 11.20 -14.50 -18.65
N SER A 88 10.06 -14.33 -19.26
CA SER A 88 9.84 -13.35 -20.31
C SER A 88 8.48 -12.66 -20.16
N ASN A 89 8.30 -11.54 -20.89
CA ASN A 89 7.05 -10.80 -20.97
C ASN A 89 6.51 -10.28 -19.61
N TYR A 90 7.20 -9.28 -19.10
CA TYR A 90 6.78 -8.54 -17.89
C TYR A 90 5.91 -7.31 -18.18
N ASN A 91 5.29 -7.24 -19.36
CA ASN A 91 4.25 -6.26 -19.66
C ASN A 91 2.90 -6.78 -19.18
N SER A 92 2.56 -6.44 -17.95
CA SER A 92 1.39 -6.97 -17.24
C SER A 92 0.24 -5.97 -17.18
N SER A 93 -0.83 -6.32 -16.48
CA SER A 93 -1.95 -5.43 -16.19
C SER A 93 -1.57 -4.18 -15.37
N PHE A 94 -0.41 -4.18 -14.73
CA PHE A 94 0.06 -3.12 -13.83
C PHE A 94 1.10 -2.21 -14.46
N GLY A 95 1.55 -2.49 -15.68
CA GLY A 95 2.49 -1.67 -16.41
C GLY A 95 3.53 -2.48 -17.19
N THR A 96 4.50 -1.77 -17.78
CA THR A 96 5.59 -2.38 -18.56
C THR A 96 6.72 -2.86 -17.67
N GLU A 97 7.58 -3.76 -18.20
CA GLU A 97 8.79 -4.20 -17.51
C GLU A 97 9.70 -3.03 -17.11
N ALA A 98 9.86 -2.04 -17.98
CA ALA A 98 10.67 -0.87 -17.68
C ALA A 98 10.13 -0.08 -16.47
N GLN A 99 8.81 0.07 -16.35
CA GLN A 99 8.15 0.71 -15.21
C GLN A 99 8.30 -0.13 -13.93
N LEU A 100 8.18 -1.45 -14.03
CA LEU A 100 8.42 -2.36 -12.91
C LEU A 100 9.84 -2.23 -12.37
N ARG A 101 10.86 -2.27 -13.24
CA ARG A 101 12.27 -2.10 -12.87
C ARG A 101 12.56 -0.73 -12.25
N SER A 102 11.97 0.34 -12.80
CA SER A 102 12.05 1.69 -12.25
C SER A 102 11.50 1.76 -10.82
N MET A 103 10.30 1.24 -10.61
CA MET A 103 9.64 1.20 -9.31
C MET A 103 10.46 0.42 -8.27
N ILE A 104 10.94 -0.79 -8.61
CA ILE A 104 11.79 -1.60 -7.71
C ILE A 104 13.06 -0.84 -7.35
N GLY A 105 13.71 -0.21 -8.35
CA GLY A 105 14.91 0.61 -8.14
C GLY A 105 14.66 1.80 -7.22
N THR A 106 13.56 2.53 -7.43
CA THR A 106 13.15 3.67 -6.60
C THR A 106 12.86 3.25 -5.16
N PHE A 107 12.08 2.18 -4.96
CA PHE A 107 11.81 1.66 -3.62
C PHE A 107 13.10 1.23 -2.90
N LYS A 108 13.99 0.52 -3.57
CA LYS A 108 15.29 0.13 -3.02
C LYS A 108 16.12 1.33 -2.57
N GLN A 109 16.18 2.41 -3.39
CA GLN A 109 16.87 3.65 -3.03
C GLN A 109 16.25 4.33 -1.81
N LYS A 110 14.94 4.19 -1.60
CA LYS A 110 14.21 4.71 -0.43
C LYS A 110 14.24 3.77 0.78
N GLY A 111 14.94 2.63 0.70
CA GLY A 111 15.05 1.64 1.77
C GLY A 111 13.77 0.80 1.96
N ILE A 112 13.00 0.62 0.90
CA ILE A 112 11.84 -0.28 0.84
C ILE A 112 12.20 -1.49 -0.02
N GLY A 113 12.18 -2.69 0.53
CA GLY A 113 12.34 -3.94 -0.21
C GLY A 113 11.04 -4.33 -0.92
N THR A 114 11.12 -4.69 -2.20
CA THR A 114 9.97 -5.18 -2.95
C THR A 114 9.87 -6.70 -2.84
N ILE A 115 8.70 -7.22 -2.50
CA ILE A 115 8.40 -8.66 -2.38
C ILE A 115 7.64 -9.09 -3.65
N ALA A 116 8.20 -10.05 -4.38
CA ALA A 116 7.56 -10.63 -5.54
C ALA A 116 6.47 -11.62 -5.13
N ASP A 117 5.33 -11.59 -5.80
CA ASP A 117 4.31 -12.64 -5.71
C ASP A 117 4.70 -13.79 -6.64
N VAL A 118 5.00 -14.96 -6.07
CA VAL A 118 5.58 -16.12 -6.75
C VAL A 118 4.54 -17.24 -6.83
N VAL A 119 3.98 -17.42 -8.02
CA VAL A 119 2.97 -18.46 -8.30
C VAL A 119 3.66 -19.64 -9.00
N ILE A 120 3.98 -20.67 -8.22
CA ILE A 120 4.71 -21.85 -8.70
C ILE A 120 3.99 -23.18 -8.45
N ASN A 121 2.88 -23.16 -7.72
CA ASN A 121 2.05 -24.36 -7.54
C ASN A 121 1.55 -24.89 -8.88
N HIS A 122 1.05 -24.00 -9.72
CA HIS A 122 0.41 -24.32 -10.99
C HIS A 122 0.86 -23.36 -12.08
N ARG A 123 0.58 -23.75 -13.33
CA ARG A 123 0.92 -22.92 -14.49
C ARG A 123 -0.18 -22.97 -15.56
N GLY A 124 -0.42 -21.82 -16.19
CA GLY A 124 -1.28 -21.70 -17.36
C GLY A 124 -0.63 -22.23 -18.63
N THR A 125 -1.44 -22.47 -19.63
CA THR A 125 -1.05 -22.95 -20.96
C THR A 125 -1.62 -22.03 -22.04
N LEU A 126 -1.11 -22.09 -23.27
CA LEU A 126 -1.48 -21.14 -24.34
C LEU A 126 -2.84 -21.46 -24.95
N LYS A 127 -3.03 -22.66 -25.51
CA LYS A 127 -4.23 -23.07 -26.28
C LYS A 127 -4.80 -24.39 -25.86
N ASN A 128 -3.97 -25.31 -25.37
CA ASN A 128 -4.40 -26.63 -24.96
C ASN A 128 -3.82 -26.98 -23.59
N TRP A 129 -4.05 -28.20 -23.12
CA TRP A 129 -3.73 -28.61 -21.74
C TRP A 129 -2.24 -28.68 -21.43
N PHE A 130 -1.34 -28.74 -22.43
CA PHE A 130 0.07 -29.00 -22.19
C PHE A 130 0.99 -28.18 -23.09
N ASP A 131 0.49 -27.16 -23.78
CA ASP A 131 1.29 -26.25 -24.62
C ASP A 131 1.84 -25.07 -23.82
N PHE A 132 2.68 -25.41 -22.86
CA PHE A 132 3.38 -24.38 -22.08
C PHE A 132 4.27 -23.50 -22.97
N PRO A 133 4.35 -22.18 -22.67
CA PRO A 133 5.26 -21.29 -23.38
C PRO A 133 6.71 -21.79 -23.35
N VAL A 134 7.40 -21.65 -24.47
CA VAL A 134 8.86 -21.75 -24.54
C VAL A 134 9.45 -20.39 -24.24
N GLU A 135 10.31 -20.29 -23.27
CA GLU A 135 10.91 -19.04 -22.83
C GLU A 135 12.43 -19.12 -22.91
N THR A 136 13.08 -17.99 -23.14
CA THR A 136 14.56 -17.90 -23.16
C THR A 136 15.00 -16.81 -22.20
N TYR A 137 15.95 -17.15 -21.33
CA TYR A 137 16.57 -16.20 -20.42
C TYR A 137 18.07 -16.54 -20.29
N ASN A 138 18.94 -15.53 -20.38
CA ASN A 138 20.39 -15.68 -20.33
C ASN A 138 20.95 -16.80 -21.21
N GLY A 139 20.41 -16.95 -22.43
CA GLY A 139 20.86 -17.97 -23.41
C GLY A 139 20.40 -19.39 -23.10
N LYS A 140 19.65 -19.64 -22.02
CA LYS A 140 19.05 -20.93 -21.69
C LYS A 140 17.57 -20.93 -22.07
N THR A 141 17.08 -22.05 -22.61
CA THR A 141 15.67 -22.27 -22.92
C THR A 141 14.97 -22.98 -21.77
N TYR A 142 13.80 -22.51 -21.42
CA TYR A 142 12.93 -23.02 -20.36
C TYR A 142 11.57 -23.41 -20.94
N GLN A 143 11.10 -24.60 -20.60
CA GLN A 143 9.79 -25.09 -20.98
C GLN A 143 9.32 -26.12 -19.97
N MET A 144 8.04 -26.06 -19.62
CA MET A 144 7.36 -27.16 -18.95
C MET A 144 6.79 -28.14 -19.98
N TYR A 145 6.67 -29.40 -19.60
CA TYR A 145 6.16 -30.49 -20.42
C TYR A 145 4.99 -31.15 -19.71
N SER A 146 4.20 -31.93 -20.44
CA SER A 146 3.14 -32.75 -19.84
C SER A 146 3.65 -33.66 -18.71
N THR A 147 4.90 -34.12 -18.81
CA THR A 147 5.58 -34.93 -17.79
C THR A 147 5.97 -34.16 -16.52
N ASP A 148 5.81 -32.83 -16.50
CA ASP A 148 5.99 -31.96 -15.33
C ASP A 148 4.67 -31.70 -14.60
N VAL A 149 3.56 -32.22 -15.10
CA VAL A 149 2.21 -32.06 -14.53
C VAL A 149 1.86 -33.28 -13.67
N CYS A 150 1.31 -33.05 -12.48
CA CYS A 150 0.93 -34.06 -11.52
C CYS A 150 -0.07 -35.07 -12.13
N SER A 151 0.05 -36.38 -11.81
CA SER A 151 -0.77 -37.45 -12.40
C SER A 151 -2.27 -37.35 -12.07
N ASN A 152 -2.61 -36.67 -10.97
CA ASN A 152 -3.98 -36.45 -10.48
C ASN A 152 -4.49 -35.02 -10.69
N ASP A 153 -3.78 -34.21 -11.48
CA ASP A 153 -4.12 -32.82 -11.74
C ASP A 153 -5.56 -32.64 -12.23
N ASP A 154 -6.23 -31.61 -11.75
CA ASP A 154 -7.61 -31.21 -12.06
C ASP A 154 -8.61 -32.39 -11.88
N GLY A 155 -8.49 -33.09 -10.72
CA GLY A 155 -9.35 -34.23 -10.40
C GLY A 155 -9.21 -35.39 -11.36
N GLY A 156 -8.07 -35.51 -12.09
CA GLY A 156 -7.82 -36.57 -13.11
C GLY A 156 -8.22 -36.16 -14.52
N LYS A 157 -8.73 -34.94 -14.74
CA LYS A 157 -9.05 -34.45 -16.09
C LYS A 157 -7.80 -34.31 -16.95
N ALA A 158 -6.67 -33.90 -16.36
CA ALA A 158 -5.38 -33.84 -17.05
C ALA A 158 -4.96 -35.21 -17.59
N ALA A 159 -5.15 -36.30 -16.85
CA ALA A 159 -4.84 -37.66 -17.30
C ALA A 159 -5.73 -38.07 -18.50
N THR A 160 -6.99 -37.67 -18.50
CA THR A 160 -7.92 -37.91 -19.62
C THR A 160 -7.46 -37.13 -20.86
N GLN A 161 -7.05 -35.89 -20.72
CA GLN A 161 -6.54 -35.08 -21.83
C GLN A 161 -5.18 -35.57 -22.34
N ALA A 162 -4.29 -35.98 -21.45
CA ALA A 162 -3.01 -36.58 -21.84
C ALA A 162 -3.18 -37.82 -22.73
N LYS A 163 -4.10 -38.72 -22.35
CA LYS A 163 -4.47 -39.89 -23.17
C LYS A 163 -5.02 -39.47 -24.54
N LYS A 164 -5.87 -38.43 -24.58
CA LYS A 164 -6.46 -37.91 -25.83
C LYS A 164 -5.39 -37.30 -26.76
N GLN A 165 -4.37 -36.68 -26.19
CA GLN A 165 -3.28 -36.02 -26.93
C GLN A 165 -2.08 -36.97 -27.19
N GLY A 166 -2.12 -38.23 -26.71
CA GLY A 166 -1.01 -39.17 -26.87
C GLY A 166 0.26 -38.81 -26.09
N VAL A 167 0.12 -38.08 -24.99
CA VAL A 167 1.26 -37.66 -24.12
C VAL A 167 1.15 -38.31 -22.74
N SER A 168 2.24 -38.33 -21.99
CA SER A 168 2.30 -38.83 -20.61
C SER A 168 2.36 -37.72 -19.61
N LEU A 169 1.74 -37.87 -18.45
CA LEU A 169 1.92 -37.03 -17.27
C LEU A 169 3.09 -37.55 -16.42
N SER A 170 3.46 -36.78 -15.39
CA SER A 170 4.31 -37.29 -14.31
C SER A 170 3.72 -38.55 -13.69
N LYS A 171 4.57 -39.40 -13.13
CA LYS A 171 4.15 -40.55 -12.33
C LYS A 171 3.71 -40.18 -10.93
N ASN A 172 4.12 -38.99 -10.46
CA ASN A 172 3.84 -38.52 -9.12
C ASN A 172 2.45 -37.87 -9.07
N LYS A 173 1.80 -38.07 -7.94
CA LYS A 173 0.63 -37.27 -7.56
C LYS A 173 1.09 -35.94 -7.03
N ASP A 174 0.17 -34.98 -6.98
CA ASP A 174 0.35 -33.74 -6.26
C ASP A 174 0.79 -34.03 -4.81
N SER A 175 1.75 -33.25 -4.34
CA SER A 175 2.33 -33.38 -2.99
C SER A 175 1.59 -32.54 -1.94
N GLY A 176 0.55 -31.82 -2.34
CA GLY A 176 -0.31 -30.97 -1.52
C GLY A 176 -1.77 -31.04 -1.94
N GLU A 177 -2.47 -29.92 -1.78
CA GLU A 177 -3.87 -29.76 -2.21
C GLU A 177 -3.92 -29.40 -3.70
N GLY A 178 -4.70 -30.11 -4.52
CA GLY A 178 -4.84 -29.83 -5.94
C GLY A 178 -5.59 -28.52 -6.21
N TRP A 179 -5.29 -27.89 -7.33
CA TRP A 179 -5.96 -26.71 -7.85
C TRP A 179 -6.61 -27.00 -9.21
N ASP A 180 -7.93 -27.00 -9.27
CA ASP A 180 -8.65 -27.22 -10.53
C ASP A 180 -8.58 -25.98 -11.44
N GLY A 181 -8.22 -26.17 -12.72
CA GLY A 181 -8.25 -25.10 -13.73
C GLY A 181 -6.92 -24.76 -14.39
N MET A 182 -5.80 -24.85 -13.67
CA MET A 182 -4.44 -24.75 -14.20
C MET A 182 -3.72 -26.08 -14.05
N ARG A 183 -2.49 -26.16 -14.57
CA ARG A 183 -1.71 -27.41 -14.48
C ARG A 183 -0.87 -27.41 -13.21
N ASP A 184 -1.24 -28.25 -12.23
CA ASP A 184 -0.45 -28.46 -11.02
C ASP A 184 0.90 -29.07 -11.37
N LEU A 185 1.98 -28.40 -10.97
CA LEU A 185 3.34 -28.80 -11.30
C LEU A 185 3.87 -29.84 -10.31
N ASP A 186 4.49 -30.87 -10.85
CA ASP A 186 5.19 -31.88 -10.04
C ASP A 186 6.52 -31.34 -9.54
N HIS A 187 6.57 -30.84 -8.34
CA HIS A 187 7.80 -30.34 -7.71
C HIS A 187 8.87 -31.42 -7.47
N ASN A 188 8.57 -32.72 -7.67
CA ASN A 188 9.61 -33.76 -7.71
C ASN A 188 10.29 -33.83 -9.09
N SER A 189 9.74 -33.22 -10.15
CA SER A 189 10.42 -33.12 -11.45
C SER A 189 11.69 -32.27 -11.34
N ALA A 190 12.80 -32.81 -11.86
CA ALA A 190 14.06 -32.08 -11.94
C ALA A 190 13.94 -30.83 -12.83
N ASN A 191 13.12 -30.90 -13.90
CA ASN A 191 12.84 -29.77 -14.78
C ASN A 191 12.10 -28.65 -14.04
N VAL A 192 11.02 -28.99 -13.32
CA VAL A 192 10.28 -28.00 -12.50
C VAL A 192 11.20 -27.33 -11.48
N GLN A 193 11.99 -28.11 -10.71
CA GLN A 193 12.91 -27.58 -9.74
C GLN A 193 13.97 -26.65 -10.36
N SER A 194 14.56 -27.05 -11.51
CA SER A 194 15.54 -26.23 -12.22
C SER A 194 14.90 -24.91 -12.69
N CYS A 195 13.72 -24.96 -13.31
CA CYS A 195 13.02 -23.76 -13.77
C CYS A 195 12.68 -22.84 -12.60
N VAL A 196 12.12 -23.37 -11.50
CA VAL A 196 11.77 -22.56 -10.33
C VAL A 196 13.01 -21.89 -9.73
N LYS A 197 14.10 -22.62 -9.53
CA LYS A 197 15.34 -22.05 -8.99
C LYS A 197 15.87 -20.90 -9.85
N ASP A 198 16.00 -21.11 -11.15
CA ASP A 198 16.49 -20.09 -12.08
C ASP A 198 15.53 -18.88 -12.13
N TYR A 199 14.21 -19.09 -12.06
CA TYR A 199 13.21 -18.04 -11.96
C TYR A 199 13.40 -17.19 -10.69
N LEU A 200 13.58 -17.82 -9.54
CA LEU A 200 13.81 -17.09 -8.27
C LEU A 200 15.12 -16.31 -8.28
N HIS A 201 16.17 -16.87 -8.85
CA HIS A 201 17.45 -16.18 -9.04
C HIS A 201 17.30 -14.96 -9.97
N MET A 202 16.52 -15.07 -11.04
CA MET A 202 16.23 -13.94 -11.93
C MET A 202 15.49 -12.82 -11.19
N LEU A 203 14.48 -13.15 -10.39
CA LEU A 203 13.74 -12.14 -9.62
C LEU A 203 14.65 -11.40 -8.64
N LEU A 204 15.54 -12.10 -7.92
CA LEU A 204 16.44 -11.46 -6.94
C LEU A 204 17.56 -10.67 -7.63
N ASN A 205 18.25 -11.28 -8.61
CA ASN A 205 19.51 -10.79 -9.12
C ASN A 205 19.35 -9.83 -10.30
N ASP A 206 18.32 -10.03 -11.15
CA ASP A 206 18.09 -9.23 -12.34
C ASP A 206 17.02 -8.13 -12.11
N PHE A 207 15.88 -8.48 -11.51
CA PHE A 207 14.86 -7.47 -11.17
C PHE A 207 15.19 -6.72 -9.88
N GLY A 208 15.89 -7.32 -8.92
CA GLY A 208 16.28 -6.69 -7.67
C GLY A 208 15.24 -6.76 -6.56
N TYR A 209 14.34 -7.74 -6.61
CA TYR A 209 13.44 -8.04 -5.49
C TYR A 209 14.21 -8.38 -4.22
N ALA A 210 13.64 -8.06 -3.06
CA ALA A 210 14.21 -8.39 -1.75
C ALA A 210 13.80 -9.78 -1.27
N GLY A 211 12.73 -10.33 -1.82
CA GLY A 211 12.22 -11.63 -1.41
C GLY A 211 10.91 -12.00 -2.07
N PHE A 212 10.24 -13.01 -1.51
CA PHE A 212 9.11 -13.66 -2.11
C PHE A 212 7.90 -13.79 -1.18
N ARG A 213 6.72 -13.66 -1.74
CA ARG A 213 5.48 -14.22 -1.24
C ARG A 213 5.14 -15.43 -2.12
N TYR A 214 5.15 -16.63 -1.57
CA TYR A 214 4.74 -17.82 -2.29
C TYR A 214 3.23 -17.98 -2.21
N ASP A 215 2.60 -17.98 -3.37
CA ASP A 215 1.18 -18.24 -3.55
C ASP A 215 0.84 -19.69 -3.26
N MET A 216 -0.34 -19.93 -2.69
CA MET A 216 -0.95 -21.25 -2.51
C MET A 216 0.03 -22.35 -2.06
N THR A 217 0.77 -22.10 -0.97
CA THR A 217 1.75 -23.09 -0.48
C THR A 217 1.14 -24.37 0.10
N LYS A 218 -0.19 -24.46 0.21
CA LYS A 218 -0.91 -25.73 0.46
C LYS A 218 -0.82 -26.68 -0.72
N GLY A 219 -0.64 -26.17 -1.93
CA GLY A 219 -0.68 -26.96 -3.16
C GLY A 219 0.55 -27.83 -3.37
N TYR A 220 1.61 -27.68 -2.56
CA TYR A 220 2.79 -28.55 -2.65
C TYR A 220 3.48 -28.71 -1.30
N SER A 221 4.27 -29.79 -1.17
CA SER A 221 4.97 -30.09 0.10
C SER A 221 5.88 -28.94 0.53
N ALA A 222 5.81 -28.54 1.79
CA ALA A 222 6.62 -27.49 2.41
C ALA A 222 8.13 -27.67 2.19
N LYS A 223 8.61 -28.91 2.02
CA LYS A 223 10.04 -29.20 1.74
C LYS A 223 10.55 -28.47 0.49
N PHE A 224 9.68 -28.26 -0.51
CA PHE A 224 10.10 -27.59 -1.76
C PHE A 224 10.34 -26.10 -1.54
N THR A 225 9.52 -25.40 -0.74
CA THR A 225 9.83 -24.04 -0.30
C THR A 225 11.19 -23.98 0.39
N GLY A 226 11.50 -24.96 1.24
CA GLY A 226 12.82 -25.09 1.89
C GLY A 226 13.96 -25.25 0.88
N ILE A 227 13.80 -26.15 -0.11
CA ILE A 227 14.80 -26.38 -1.17
C ILE A 227 15.03 -25.10 -1.98
N TYR A 228 13.98 -24.45 -2.42
CA TYR A 228 14.05 -23.23 -3.25
C TYR A 228 14.70 -22.06 -2.51
N ASN A 229 14.33 -21.83 -1.24
CA ASN A 229 14.91 -20.76 -0.46
C ASN A 229 16.35 -21.02 -0.04
N THR A 230 16.74 -22.29 0.17
CA THR A 230 18.15 -22.65 0.43
C THR A 230 19.02 -22.36 -0.80
N ASP A 231 18.49 -22.54 -1.99
CA ASP A 231 19.17 -22.28 -3.26
C ASP A 231 19.21 -20.76 -3.55
N ALA A 232 18.04 -20.09 -3.59
CA ALA A 232 17.91 -18.70 -3.99
C ALA A 232 18.40 -17.69 -2.92
N LYS A 233 18.29 -18.04 -1.64
CA LYS A 233 18.70 -17.23 -0.47
C LYS A 233 18.06 -15.83 -0.42
N PRO A 234 16.71 -15.72 -0.52
CA PRO A 234 16.05 -14.44 -0.39
C PRO A 234 16.27 -13.85 1.01
N GLU A 235 16.29 -12.52 1.13
CA GLU A 235 16.30 -11.86 2.44
C GLU A 235 14.98 -12.08 3.20
N TYR A 236 13.87 -12.09 2.46
CA TYR A 236 12.53 -12.30 2.98
C TYR A 236 11.81 -13.39 2.21
N SER A 237 11.11 -14.28 2.92
CA SER A 237 10.24 -15.28 2.33
C SER A 237 9.02 -15.49 3.19
N VAL A 238 7.82 -15.37 2.61
CA VAL A 238 6.56 -15.67 3.28
C VAL A 238 5.69 -16.56 2.41
N GLY A 239 5.16 -17.64 2.97
CA GLY A 239 4.23 -18.53 2.30
C GLY A 239 2.77 -18.21 2.65
N GLU A 240 1.90 -18.29 1.66
CA GLU A 240 0.47 -18.30 1.90
C GLU A 240 0.02 -19.74 2.18
N TYR A 241 0.05 -20.12 3.44
CA TYR A 241 -0.56 -21.36 3.89
C TYR A 241 -1.89 -21.05 4.57
N TRP A 242 -2.98 -21.10 3.81
CA TRP A 242 -4.30 -20.65 4.25
C TRP A 242 -4.93 -21.61 5.25
N ASP A 243 -4.63 -21.44 6.53
CA ASP A 243 -5.21 -22.23 7.60
C ASP A 243 -5.34 -21.43 8.90
N GLY A 244 -6.53 -21.46 9.51
CA GLY A 244 -6.81 -20.82 10.81
C GLY A 244 -6.26 -21.55 12.02
N ASN A 245 -5.74 -22.77 11.85
CA ASN A 245 -5.18 -23.56 12.93
C ASN A 245 -3.69 -23.29 13.10
N LYS A 246 -3.34 -22.67 14.22
CA LYS A 246 -1.95 -22.36 14.57
C LYS A 246 -1.00 -23.57 14.50
N SER A 247 -1.43 -24.74 14.91
CA SER A 247 -0.60 -25.96 14.90
C SER A 247 -0.31 -26.41 13.47
N VAL A 248 -1.25 -26.24 12.55
CA VAL A 248 -1.07 -26.56 11.12
C VAL A 248 -0.05 -25.62 10.49
N LEU A 249 -0.13 -24.31 10.79
CA LEU A 249 0.87 -23.33 10.35
C LEU A 249 2.27 -23.66 10.89
N MET A 250 2.38 -24.05 12.18
CA MET A 250 3.66 -24.47 12.76
C MET A 250 4.22 -25.73 12.09
N ASN A 251 3.37 -26.68 11.71
CA ASN A 251 3.77 -27.89 10.99
C ASN A 251 4.33 -27.54 9.60
N TRP A 252 3.65 -26.61 8.88
CA TRP A 252 4.15 -26.15 7.59
C TRP A 252 5.51 -25.46 7.73
N LEU A 253 5.69 -24.54 8.69
CA LEU A 253 6.97 -23.89 8.98
C LEU A 253 8.07 -24.93 9.26
N ASN A 254 7.78 -25.94 10.07
CA ASN A 254 8.72 -27.04 10.34
C ASN A 254 9.04 -27.86 9.09
N GLY A 255 8.07 -28.04 8.17
CA GLY A 255 8.24 -28.71 6.91
C GLY A 255 9.18 -27.99 5.94
N THR A 256 9.38 -26.67 6.10
CA THR A 256 10.35 -25.89 5.29
C THR A 256 11.78 -26.03 5.78
N LYS A 257 12.05 -26.72 6.88
CA LYS A 257 13.40 -26.79 7.45
C LYS A 257 14.38 -27.48 6.53
N VAL A 258 15.55 -26.85 6.39
CA VAL A 258 16.77 -27.42 5.83
C VAL A 258 17.87 -27.24 6.87
N ASP A 259 18.62 -28.28 7.15
CA ASP A 259 19.66 -28.30 8.20
C ASP A 259 19.16 -27.73 9.55
N GLY A 260 17.94 -28.10 9.93
CA GLY A 260 17.29 -27.69 11.18
C GLY A 260 16.78 -26.25 11.23
N LYS A 261 16.96 -25.46 10.16
CA LYS A 261 16.57 -24.04 10.09
C LYS A 261 15.33 -23.85 9.24
N ILE A 262 14.32 -23.14 9.77
CA ILE A 262 13.13 -22.74 9.03
C ILE A 262 13.54 -21.80 7.88
N GLN A 263 13.07 -22.08 6.67
CA GLN A 263 13.46 -21.37 5.45
C GLN A 263 12.42 -20.35 4.94
N SER A 264 11.24 -20.26 5.56
CA SER A 264 10.20 -19.30 5.18
C SER A 264 9.40 -18.87 6.40
N ALA A 265 8.92 -17.64 6.43
CA ALA A 265 7.79 -17.21 7.25
C ALA A 265 6.47 -17.68 6.63
N THR A 266 5.37 -17.49 7.34
CA THR A 266 4.01 -17.70 6.84
C THR A 266 3.10 -16.54 7.22
N PHE A 267 2.07 -16.26 6.40
CA PHE A 267 0.97 -15.42 6.83
C PHE A 267 0.23 -16.07 8.01
N ASP A 268 0.07 -15.31 9.09
CA ASP A 268 -0.59 -15.78 10.32
C ASP A 268 -2.12 -15.68 10.18
N PHE A 269 -2.72 -16.61 9.45
CA PHE A 269 -4.16 -16.71 9.30
C PHE A 269 -4.87 -16.97 10.65
N ALA A 270 -4.21 -17.61 11.60
CA ALA A 270 -4.79 -17.87 12.93
C ALA A 270 -5.07 -16.55 13.67
N ILE A 271 -4.11 -15.60 13.67
CA ILE A 271 -4.34 -14.28 14.27
C ILE A 271 -5.32 -13.44 13.44
N ARG A 272 -5.28 -13.54 12.11
CA ARG A 272 -6.23 -12.86 11.22
C ARG A 272 -7.68 -13.21 11.58
N TYR A 273 -8.00 -14.49 11.71
CA TYR A 273 -9.35 -14.92 12.10
C TYR A 273 -9.72 -14.46 13.50
N THR A 274 -8.79 -14.52 14.43
CA THR A 274 -9.00 -14.05 15.82
C THR A 274 -9.31 -12.55 15.86
N ILE A 275 -8.57 -11.72 15.12
CA ILE A 275 -8.79 -10.27 15.04
C ILE A 275 -10.13 -9.98 14.36
N ARG A 276 -10.41 -10.62 13.21
CA ARG A 276 -11.69 -10.46 12.50
C ARG A 276 -12.88 -10.78 13.40
N ASP A 277 -12.83 -11.88 14.12
CA ASP A 277 -13.91 -12.30 15.04
C ASP A 277 -14.06 -11.33 16.22
N ALA A 278 -12.93 -10.85 16.76
CA ALA A 278 -12.96 -9.86 17.83
C ALA A 278 -13.63 -8.56 17.37
N ALA A 279 -13.23 -8.05 16.22
CA ALA A 279 -13.75 -6.81 15.64
C ALA A 279 -15.23 -6.96 15.23
N ASN A 280 -15.55 -7.94 14.39
CA ASN A 280 -16.90 -8.10 13.83
C ASN A 280 -17.97 -8.41 14.89
N ASN A 281 -17.60 -9.12 15.98
CA ASN A 281 -18.51 -9.49 17.05
C ASN A 281 -18.39 -8.58 18.29
N GLY A 282 -17.43 -7.65 18.31
CA GLY A 282 -17.18 -6.78 19.46
C GLY A 282 -16.63 -7.53 20.69
N ASN A 283 -16.12 -8.75 20.52
CA ASN A 283 -15.58 -9.57 21.61
C ASN A 283 -14.04 -9.56 21.59
N TRP A 284 -13.47 -8.50 22.10
CA TRP A 284 -12.04 -8.26 22.09
C TRP A 284 -11.24 -9.17 23.01
N ALA A 285 -11.89 -9.82 24.01
CA ALA A 285 -11.24 -10.83 24.84
C ALA A 285 -10.66 -12.01 24.02
N LYS A 286 -11.18 -12.28 22.82
CA LYS A 286 -10.66 -13.33 21.93
C LYS A 286 -9.19 -13.15 21.57
N LEU A 287 -8.68 -11.90 21.56
CA LEU A 287 -7.27 -11.61 21.27
C LEU A 287 -6.29 -12.24 22.25
N ALA A 288 -6.76 -12.65 23.44
CA ALA A 288 -5.95 -13.41 24.40
C ALA A 288 -5.49 -14.77 23.85
N ASN A 289 -6.18 -15.33 22.85
CA ASN A 289 -5.83 -16.62 22.27
C ASN A 289 -4.71 -16.52 21.21
N GLY A 290 -4.45 -15.35 20.67
CA GLY A 290 -3.38 -15.06 19.72
C GLY A 290 -3.26 -16.02 18.52
N GLY A 291 -2.25 -15.74 17.67
CA GLY A 291 -1.85 -16.62 16.56
C GLY A 291 -0.41 -17.11 16.75
N LEU A 292 0.30 -17.30 15.65
CA LEU A 292 1.75 -17.58 15.66
C LEU A 292 2.53 -16.44 16.32
N ALA A 293 2.12 -15.19 16.11
CA ALA A 293 2.77 -14.01 16.65
C ALA A 293 2.87 -14.02 18.20
N THR A 294 2.04 -14.79 18.89
CA THR A 294 2.10 -14.94 20.35
C THR A 294 2.87 -16.17 20.82
N ASN A 295 3.45 -16.95 19.90
CA ASN A 295 4.24 -18.14 20.22
C ASN A 295 5.73 -17.82 20.18
N ASP A 296 6.46 -17.97 21.29
CA ASP A 296 7.86 -17.57 21.40
C ASP A 296 8.80 -18.25 20.42
N THR A 297 8.50 -19.46 19.96
CA THR A 297 9.30 -20.18 18.97
C THR A 297 9.05 -19.72 17.54
N TYR A 298 7.80 -19.31 17.23
CA TYR A 298 7.39 -19.07 15.85
C TYR A 298 7.04 -17.61 15.53
N LYS A 299 6.93 -16.71 16.52
CA LYS A 299 6.58 -15.29 16.31
C LYS A 299 7.49 -14.56 15.32
N ARG A 300 8.77 -14.94 15.24
CA ARG A 300 9.71 -14.44 14.26
C ARG A 300 9.22 -14.64 12.82
N TYR A 301 8.58 -15.78 12.57
CA TYR A 301 8.13 -16.21 11.24
C TYR A 301 6.63 -15.91 10.99
N ALA A 302 6.00 -15.13 11.84
CA ALA A 302 4.61 -14.71 11.69
C ALA A 302 4.53 -13.39 10.92
N VAL A 303 4.05 -13.41 9.68
CA VAL A 303 3.61 -12.21 8.97
C VAL A 303 2.13 -12.00 9.27
N THR A 304 1.84 -10.99 10.10
CA THR A 304 0.50 -10.76 10.64
C THR A 304 -0.28 -9.78 9.74
N PHE A 305 -1.57 -9.98 9.60
CA PHE A 305 -2.44 -9.14 8.79
C PHE A 305 -3.89 -9.19 9.30
N ILE A 306 -4.70 -8.23 8.89
CA ILE A 306 -6.13 -8.23 9.21
C ILE A 306 -7.00 -8.51 8.00
N GLU A 307 -6.56 -8.07 6.83
CA GLU A 307 -7.24 -8.19 5.55
C GLU A 307 -6.21 -8.34 4.43
N ASN A 308 -6.60 -8.99 3.32
CA ASN A 308 -5.85 -9.07 2.08
C ASN A 308 -6.80 -9.07 0.87
N HIS A 309 -6.25 -9.17 -0.33
CA HIS A 309 -6.98 -9.17 -1.60
C HIS A 309 -7.97 -10.34 -1.78
N ASP A 310 -7.85 -11.42 -0.98
CA ASP A 310 -8.75 -12.58 -1.02
C ASP A 310 -9.81 -12.57 0.09
N THR A 311 -9.57 -11.79 1.15
CA THR A 311 -10.49 -11.73 2.30
C THR A 311 -11.31 -10.44 2.36
N GLU A 312 -10.98 -9.45 1.54
CA GLU A 312 -11.72 -8.19 1.45
C GLU A 312 -13.17 -8.38 0.95
N LYS A 313 -14.03 -7.44 1.28
CA LYS A 313 -15.40 -7.42 0.76
C LYS A 313 -15.38 -7.16 -0.76
N ARG A 314 -15.91 -8.09 -1.54
CA ARG A 314 -16.16 -7.96 -2.97
C ARG A 314 -17.65 -8.23 -3.26
N SER A 315 -18.16 -7.70 -4.38
CA SER A 315 -19.60 -7.73 -4.71
C SER A 315 -20.17 -9.14 -4.80
N ASN A 316 -19.40 -10.12 -5.26
CA ASN A 316 -19.90 -11.44 -5.70
C ASN A 316 -19.34 -12.62 -4.94
N SER A 317 -18.75 -12.44 -3.77
CA SER A 317 -18.02 -13.53 -3.17
C SER A 317 -18.29 -13.67 -1.67
N ALA A 318 -18.20 -14.92 -1.24
CA ALA A 318 -18.29 -15.32 0.15
C ALA A 318 -17.02 -14.97 0.96
N GLN A 319 -16.34 -13.85 0.63
CA GLN A 319 -15.21 -13.39 1.42
C GLN A 319 -15.64 -13.13 2.85
N ASP A 320 -14.65 -13.13 3.72
CA ASP A 320 -14.81 -13.07 5.13
C ASP A 320 -14.12 -11.83 5.73
N PRO A 321 -14.56 -10.61 5.32
CA PRO A 321 -13.87 -9.36 5.62
C PRO A 321 -14.02 -8.91 7.06
N ILE A 322 -13.15 -8.00 7.47
CA ILE A 322 -13.41 -7.11 8.59
C ILE A 322 -14.50 -6.11 8.17
N ARG A 323 -15.58 -6.03 8.97
CA ARG A 323 -16.77 -5.19 8.64
C ARG A 323 -16.89 -3.95 9.51
N LYS A 324 -16.19 -3.89 10.62
CA LYS A 324 -16.17 -2.76 11.54
C LYS A 324 -14.91 -2.78 12.42
N ASP A 325 -14.63 -1.67 13.07
CA ASP A 325 -13.51 -1.52 14.00
C ASP A 325 -12.13 -1.79 13.35
N THR A 326 -11.98 -1.52 12.04
CA THR A 326 -10.75 -1.71 11.27
C THR A 326 -9.56 -1.03 11.95
N LEU A 327 -9.73 0.21 12.43
CA LEU A 327 -8.67 0.94 13.12
C LEU A 327 -8.30 0.32 14.46
N ALA A 328 -9.25 -0.20 15.23
CA ALA A 328 -8.96 -0.92 16.47
C ALA A 328 -8.21 -2.23 16.19
N ALA A 329 -8.56 -2.92 15.09
CA ALA A 329 -7.84 -4.12 14.65
C ALA A 329 -6.37 -3.80 14.28
N TYR A 330 -6.11 -2.70 13.55
CA TYR A 330 -4.76 -2.22 13.32
C TYR A 330 -4.06 -1.75 14.60
N GLY A 331 -4.81 -1.17 15.53
CA GLY A 331 -4.31 -0.81 16.86
C GLY A 331 -3.70 -1.99 17.60
N TYR A 332 -4.30 -3.17 17.48
CA TYR A 332 -3.69 -4.40 17.97
C TYR A 332 -2.51 -4.85 17.10
N LEU A 333 -2.73 -4.99 15.79
CA LEU A 333 -1.76 -5.58 14.86
C LEU A 333 -0.43 -4.85 14.88
N LEU A 334 -0.44 -3.51 14.79
CA LEU A 334 0.75 -2.68 14.69
C LEU A 334 1.52 -2.57 16.00
N ALA A 335 0.91 -2.88 17.14
CA ALA A 335 1.59 -2.93 18.44
C ALA A 335 2.07 -4.33 18.82
N ALA A 336 1.57 -5.37 18.17
CA ALA A 336 1.89 -6.76 18.48
C ALA A 336 3.27 -7.19 17.93
N SER A 337 3.78 -8.32 18.42
CA SER A 337 4.88 -9.08 17.80
C SER A 337 4.48 -9.65 16.43
N GLY A 338 5.43 -10.26 15.73
CA GLY A 338 5.30 -10.61 14.32
C GLY A 338 5.59 -9.41 13.40
N THR A 339 5.62 -9.65 12.11
CA THR A 339 5.79 -8.60 11.09
C THR A 339 4.43 -8.19 10.55
N PRO A 340 3.92 -6.99 10.87
CA PRO A 340 2.60 -6.56 10.42
C PRO A 340 2.62 -6.24 8.91
N CYS A 341 1.59 -6.71 8.21
CA CYS A 341 1.28 -6.37 6.82
C CYS A 341 0.01 -5.52 6.77
N VAL A 342 0.13 -4.31 6.24
CA VAL A 342 -0.98 -3.37 6.05
C VAL A 342 -1.58 -3.58 4.67
N PHE A 343 -2.89 -3.66 4.58
CA PHE A 343 -3.61 -3.81 3.33
C PHE A 343 -3.77 -2.46 2.62
N TYR A 344 -3.53 -2.39 1.31
CA TYR A 344 -3.45 -1.14 0.56
C TYR A 344 -4.72 -0.29 0.61
N LYS A 345 -5.88 -0.92 0.52
CA LYS A 345 -7.18 -0.23 0.62
C LYS A 345 -7.36 0.46 1.97
N HIS A 346 -7.00 -0.23 3.05
CA HIS A 346 -7.03 0.35 4.40
C HIS A 346 -5.97 1.45 4.58
N TRP A 347 -4.80 1.32 3.92
CA TRP A 347 -3.81 2.40 3.91
C TRP A 347 -4.36 3.66 3.26
N ILE A 348 -5.04 3.53 2.11
CA ILE A 348 -5.67 4.66 1.42
C ILE A 348 -6.73 5.33 2.31
N ASP A 349 -7.59 4.54 2.94
CA ASP A 349 -8.74 5.02 3.70
C ASP A 349 -8.35 5.62 5.08
N HIS A 350 -7.25 5.17 5.69
CA HIS A 350 -6.91 5.46 7.08
C HIS A 350 -5.47 5.93 7.28
N LYS A 351 -4.88 6.62 6.31
CA LYS A 351 -3.47 7.01 6.30
C LYS A 351 -2.98 7.67 7.60
N ALA A 352 -3.74 8.63 8.14
CA ALA A 352 -3.30 9.40 9.31
C ALA A 352 -3.15 8.53 10.56
N ASP A 353 -4.15 7.69 10.84
CA ASP A 353 -4.13 6.77 11.99
C ASP A 353 -3.03 5.72 11.84
N LEU A 354 -2.94 5.09 10.65
CA LEU A 354 -1.94 4.06 10.39
C LEU A 354 -0.51 4.62 10.46
N LYS A 355 -0.26 5.79 9.89
CA LYS A 355 1.02 6.50 10.03
C LYS A 355 1.39 6.70 11.51
N ASN A 356 0.43 7.16 12.31
CA ASN A 356 0.65 7.42 13.74
C ASN A 356 0.96 6.14 14.52
N MET A 357 0.19 5.07 14.30
CA MET A 357 0.42 3.76 14.91
C MET A 357 1.80 3.18 14.55
N ILE A 358 2.20 3.28 13.26
CA ILE A 358 3.51 2.79 12.79
C ILE A 358 4.64 3.61 13.41
N LEU A 359 4.49 4.93 13.51
CA LEU A 359 5.50 5.78 14.15
C LEU A 359 5.67 5.46 15.64
N LEU A 360 4.56 5.14 16.36
CA LEU A 360 4.60 4.74 17.77
C LEU A 360 5.23 3.34 17.94
N ARG A 361 4.92 2.39 17.05
CA ARG A 361 5.62 1.11 16.98
C ARG A 361 7.13 1.31 16.83
N ASN A 362 7.53 2.15 15.86
CA ASN A 362 8.94 2.46 15.60
C ASN A 362 9.59 3.17 16.79
N ARG A 363 8.89 4.10 17.45
CA ARG A 363 9.39 4.84 18.62
C ARG A 363 9.69 3.93 19.80
N ALA A 364 8.83 2.95 20.05
CA ALA A 364 9.04 1.95 21.08
C ALA A 364 10.06 0.84 20.66
N GLY A 365 10.41 0.77 19.38
CA GLY A 365 11.30 -0.25 18.85
C GLY A 365 10.67 -1.65 18.83
N ILE A 366 9.37 -1.75 18.62
CA ILE A 366 8.66 -3.03 18.53
C ILE A 366 9.12 -3.80 17.30
N HIS A 367 9.40 -5.09 17.46
CA HIS A 367 9.88 -5.98 16.41
C HIS A 367 9.14 -7.33 16.42
N ASN A 368 9.40 -8.18 15.44
CA ASN A 368 8.69 -9.45 15.27
C ASN A 368 8.84 -10.43 16.44
N GLU A 369 9.87 -10.29 17.27
CA GLU A 369 10.11 -11.13 18.45
C GLU A 369 9.84 -10.40 19.78
N SER A 370 9.23 -9.23 19.76
CA SER A 370 8.88 -8.46 20.96
C SER A 370 8.06 -9.30 21.95
N LYS A 371 8.30 -9.08 23.23
CA LYS A 371 7.51 -9.72 24.29
C LYS A 371 6.19 -8.97 24.44
N MET A 372 5.10 -9.72 24.43
CA MET A 372 3.76 -9.21 24.71
C MET A 372 3.30 -9.65 26.10
N SER A 373 2.68 -8.75 26.85
CA SER A 373 2.11 -9.03 28.17
C SER A 373 0.66 -8.57 28.21
N LYS A 374 -0.27 -9.52 28.36
CA LYS A 374 -1.70 -9.23 28.54
C LYS A 374 -1.92 -8.54 29.89
N ILE A 375 -2.62 -7.41 29.88
CA ILE A 375 -3.02 -6.65 31.07
C ILE A 375 -4.49 -6.90 31.40
N GLN A 376 -5.38 -6.75 30.41
CA GLN A 376 -6.82 -6.92 30.60
C GLN A 376 -7.46 -7.56 29.36
N ALA A 377 -8.47 -8.40 29.55
CA ALA A 377 -9.23 -9.02 28.48
C ALA A 377 -10.69 -9.17 28.89
N GLU A 378 -11.58 -8.42 28.25
CA GLU A 378 -13.04 -8.51 28.41
C GLU A 378 -13.73 -8.24 27.08
N THR A 379 -15.03 -8.48 26.97
CA THR A 379 -15.76 -8.40 25.70
C THR A 379 -15.51 -7.09 24.96
N GLY A 380 -15.61 -5.93 25.60
CA GLY A 380 -15.44 -4.62 24.95
C GLY A 380 -14.02 -4.05 25.01
N LEU A 381 -13.05 -4.77 25.56
CA LEU A 381 -11.70 -4.24 25.80
C LEU A 381 -10.63 -5.32 25.82
N TYR A 382 -9.56 -5.10 25.08
CA TYR A 382 -8.33 -5.85 25.25
C TYR A 382 -7.18 -4.88 25.47
N VAL A 383 -6.39 -5.11 26.54
CA VAL A 383 -5.23 -4.29 26.89
C VAL A 383 -4.01 -5.18 27.03
N PHE A 384 -2.92 -4.77 26.41
CA PHE A 384 -1.63 -5.44 26.48
C PHE A 384 -0.48 -4.44 26.38
N SER A 385 0.70 -4.83 26.83
CA SER A 385 1.94 -4.11 26.52
C SER A 385 2.85 -4.95 25.64
N SER A 386 3.64 -4.26 24.81
CA SER A 386 4.71 -4.84 24.02
C SER A 386 6.03 -4.17 24.36
N THR A 387 7.05 -4.98 24.66
CA THR A 387 8.40 -4.51 24.97
C THR A 387 9.23 -4.49 23.69
N GLY A 388 9.65 -3.31 23.27
CA GLY A 388 10.57 -3.12 22.15
C GLY A 388 12.01 -2.88 22.63
N THR A 389 12.89 -2.54 21.68
CA THR A 389 14.32 -2.23 21.99
C THR A 389 14.49 -0.86 22.63
N ASP A 390 13.54 0.06 22.41
CA ASP A 390 13.67 1.47 22.76
C ASP A 390 12.66 1.89 23.85
N GLY A 391 11.82 0.96 24.32
CA GLY A 391 10.84 1.16 25.38
C GLY A 391 9.63 0.26 25.26
N GLU A 392 8.57 0.59 25.98
CA GLU A 392 7.31 -0.17 25.99
C GLU A 392 6.17 0.63 25.39
N LEU A 393 5.27 -0.09 24.70
CA LEU A 393 4.03 0.43 24.17
C LEU A 393 2.86 -0.34 24.81
N CYS A 394 2.03 0.34 25.60
CA CYS A 394 0.78 -0.21 26.10
C CYS A 394 -0.37 0.19 25.19
N VAL A 395 -1.26 -0.74 24.90
CA VAL A 395 -2.33 -0.56 23.91
C VAL A 395 -3.65 -1.05 24.46
N ALA A 396 -4.69 -0.24 24.30
CA ALA A 396 -6.07 -0.59 24.56
C ALA A 396 -6.87 -0.56 23.25
N VAL A 397 -7.60 -1.64 22.94
CA VAL A 397 -8.47 -1.75 21.76
C VAL A 397 -9.85 -2.27 22.13
N GLY A 398 -10.86 -1.82 21.37
CA GLY A 398 -12.27 -2.18 21.54
C GLY A 398 -13.15 -1.03 22.00
N SER A 399 -14.45 -1.23 22.06
CA SER A 399 -15.45 -0.19 22.32
C SER A 399 -15.30 0.57 23.64
N LYS A 400 -14.56 0.00 24.60
CA LYS A 400 -14.23 0.65 25.87
C LYS A 400 -12.83 1.27 25.90
N ALA A 401 -12.04 1.16 24.82
CA ALA A 401 -10.65 1.61 24.79
C ALA A 401 -10.52 3.11 25.10
N ASN A 402 -11.42 3.95 24.59
CA ASN A 402 -11.39 5.40 24.81
C ASN A 402 -11.72 5.83 26.25
N LYS A 403 -12.15 4.89 27.11
CA LYS A 403 -12.37 5.09 28.56
C LYS A 403 -11.25 4.52 29.41
N TYR A 404 -10.33 3.76 28.80
CA TYR A 404 -9.24 3.11 29.54
C TYR A 404 -8.18 4.15 29.94
N THR A 405 -7.82 4.16 31.21
CA THR A 405 -6.78 5.04 31.76
C THR A 405 -5.43 4.34 31.69
N ALA A 406 -4.39 5.10 31.36
CA ALA A 406 -3.03 4.56 31.30
C ALA A 406 -2.61 3.93 32.63
N PRO A 407 -1.94 2.76 32.60
CA PRO A 407 -1.29 2.23 33.79
C PRO A 407 -0.20 3.18 34.32
N ALA A 408 0.18 3.04 35.58
CA ALA A 408 1.29 3.79 36.15
C ALA A 408 2.56 3.59 35.31
N GLY A 409 3.29 4.66 35.03
CA GLY A 409 4.48 4.65 34.19
C GLY A 409 4.23 4.79 32.68
N TYR A 410 2.97 4.97 32.26
CA TYR A 410 2.61 5.21 30.85
C TYR A 410 1.85 6.53 30.69
N ALA A 411 2.04 7.18 29.54
CA ALA A 411 1.29 8.37 29.16
C ALA A 411 0.63 8.17 27.80
N LEU A 412 -0.57 8.75 27.61
CA LEU A 412 -1.30 8.70 26.36
C LEU A 412 -0.52 9.42 25.26
N ALA A 413 -0.15 8.69 24.20
CA ALA A 413 0.54 9.23 23.05
C ALA A 413 -0.42 9.53 21.88
N ALA A 414 -1.30 8.58 21.54
CA ALA A 414 -2.28 8.73 20.49
C ALA A 414 -3.56 7.95 20.77
N GLU A 415 -4.64 8.40 20.18
CA GLU A 415 -5.94 7.73 20.27
C GLU A 415 -6.78 7.98 19.02
N GLY A 416 -7.72 7.08 18.77
CA GLY A 416 -8.70 7.19 17.72
C GLY A 416 -9.93 6.35 18.05
N TYR A 417 -10.76 6.06 17.06
CA TYR A 417 -11.98 5.30 17.27
C TYR A 417 -11.68 3.87 17.74
N HIS A 418 -12.04 3.57 18.98
CA HIS A 418 -11.89 2.28 19.65
C HIS A 418 -10.43 1.81 19.85
N TRP A 419 -9.45 2.74 19.88
CA TRP A 419 -8.08 2.42 20.20
C TRP A 419 -7.36 3.56 20.95
N ARG A 420 -6.40 3.18 21.81
CA ARG A 420 -5.47 4.08 22.50
C ARG A 420 -4.08 3.47 22.59
N TYR A 421 -3.06 4.30 22.38
CA TYR A 421 -1.66 3.96 22.53
C TYR A 421 -1.02 4.81 23.63
N PHE A 422 -0.33 4.13 24.56
CA PHE A 422 0.37 4.74 25.67
C PHE A 422 1.84 4.36 25.60
N LEU A 423 2.75 5.35 25.59
CA LEU A 423 4.18 5.11 25.66
C LEU A 423 4.65 5.11 27.12
N ASP A 424 5.67 4.29 27.40
CA ASP A 424 6.42 4.32 28.66
C ASP A 424 7.02 5.71 28.87
N THR A 425 6.76 6.32 30.03
CA THR A 425 7.20 7.67 30.39
C THR A 425 8.72 7.81 30.50
N LYS A 426 9.47 6.69 30.63
CA LYS A 426 10.95 6.68 30.57
C LYS A 426 11.50 7.09 29.22
N GLN A 427 10.70 6.96 28.16
CA GLN A 427 11.12 7.40 26.83
C GLN A 427 11.26 8.91 26.69
N GLU A 428 10.69 9.69 27.59
CA GLU A 428 10.64 11.14 27.61
C GLU A 428 10.65 11.79 26.21
N THR A 429 9.46 11.94 25.64
CA THR A 429 9.31 12.44 24.26
C THR A 429 8.03 13.24 24.11
N ALA A 430 8.05 14.23 23.24
CA ALA A 430 6.83 14.88 22.79
C ALA A 430 6.15 14.06 21.70
N TRP A 431 4.84 14.22 21.54
CA TRP A 431 4.08 13.52 20.49
C TRP A 431 2.99 14.39 19.88
N PRO A 432 3.16 14.86 18.64
CA PRO A 432 2.12 15.53 17.86
C PRO A 432 1.14 14.49 17.29
N SER A 433 -0.16 14.74 17.36
CA SER A 433 -1.20 13.82 16.88
C SER A 433 -1.25 13.65 15.37
N LEU A 434 -0.81 14.65 14.59
CA LEU A 434 -0.76 14.58 13.14
C LEU A 434 0.61 14.12 12.66
N PRO A 435 0.70 13.07 11.82
CA PRO A 435 1.91 12.71 11.08
C PRO A 435 2.31 13.80 10.07
N SER A 436 3.57 13.80 9.63
CA SER A 436 4.02 14.66 8.52
C SER A 436 3.20 14.38 7.26
N GLY A 437 2.90 15.43 6.49
CA GLY A 437 2.12 15.29 5.27
C GLY A 437 1.48 16.57 4.76
N VAL A 438 0.60 16.40 3.76
CA VAL A 438 -0.20 17.48 3.19
C VAL A 438 -1.57 17.50 3.89
N TYR A 439 -1.97 18.66 4.37
CA TYR A 439 -3.27 18.88 5.02
C TYR A 439 -3.93 20.14 4.45
N TYR A 440 -5.18 20.35 4.82
CA TYR A 440 -5.96 21.46 4.29
C TYR A 440 -6.66 22.23 5.41
N ASN A 441 -6.87 23.54 5.18
CA ASN A 441 -7.70 24.40 6.01
C ASN A 441 -7.29 24.46 7.48
N GLU A 442 -5.97 24.68 7.72
CA GLU A 442 -5.45 24.97 9.04
C GLU A 442 -5.84 23.93 10.12
N PRO A 443 -5.37 22.68 9.97
CA PRO A 443 -5.76 21.60 10.88
C PRO A 443 -5.28 21.83 12.30
N GLU A 444 -6.03 21.33 13.27
CA GLU A 444 -5.60 21.25 14.67
C GLU A 444 -4.69 20.04 14.89
N VAL A 445 -3.60 20.25 15.62
CA VAL A 445 -2.71 19.20 16.11
C VAL A 445 -2.71 19.17 17.64
N THR A 446 -3.03 18.01 18.21
CA THR A 446 -2.90 17.80 19.66
C THR A 446 -1.43 17.54 20.01
N LEU A 447 -0.88 18.26 20.96
CA LEU A 447 0.49 18.10 21.41
C LEU A 447 0.53 17.41 22.77
N ARG A 448 1.28 16.32 22.88
CA ARG A 448 1.37 15.52 24.10
C ARG A 448 2.80 15.47 24.63
N ALA A 449 2.96 15.47 25.95
CA ALA A 449 4.21 15.19 26.65
C ALA A 449 4.14 13.78 27.25
N ILE A 450 5.08 12.95 26.86
CA ILE A 450 5.31 11.62 27.42
C ILE A 450 6.46 11.74 28.42
N SER A 451 6.13 11.92 29.69
CA SER A 451 7.11 12.16 30.75
C SER A 451 6.59 11.66 32.10
N ALA A 452 7.49 11.27 32.98
CA ALA A 452 7.18 10.94 34.37
C ALA A 452 7.05 12.19 35.26
N ALA A 453 7.48 13.36 34.77
CA ALA A 453 7.44 14.61 35.54
C ALA A 453 6.01 15.15 35.62
N SER A 454 5.56 15.47 36.85
CA SER A 454 4.20 15.98 37.09
C SER A 454 3.97 17.40 36.57
N ASP A 455 5.05 18.19 36.38
CA ASP A 455 5.07 19.55 35.86
C ASP A 455 5.27 19.58 34.32
N ALA A 456 5.33 18.42 33.66
CA ALA A 456 5.60 18.35 32.22
C ALA A 456 4.57 19.12 31.39
N ARG A 457 5.07 20.04 30.55
CA ARG A 457 4.34 20.81 29.55
C ARG A 457 4.93 20.56 28.17
N VAL A 458 4.26 21.03 27.15
CA VAL A 458 4.76 20.98 25.78
C VAL A 458 5.25 22.34 25.36
N VAL A 459 6.45 22.38 24.78
CA VAL A 459 6.99 23.56 24.12
C VAL A 459 7.18 23.28 22.64
N TYR A 460 6.93 24.29 21.78
CA TYR A 460 6.97 24.07 20.34
C TYR A 460 7.41 25.30 19.54
N THR A 461 7.84 25.05 18.28
CA THR A 461 8.10 26.04 17.26
C THR A 461 7.44 25.60 15.95
N LEU A 462 7.08 26.54 15.06
CA LEU A 462 6.46 26.25 13.76
C LEU A 462 7.38 26.49 12.56
N ASP A 463 8.55 27.07 12.81
CA ASP A 463 9.54 27.51 11.80
C ASP A 463 10.74 26.54 11.69
N GLY A 464 10.74 25.46 12.48
CA GLY A 464 11.83 24.48 12.52
C GLY A 464 13.00 24.85 13.43
N SER A 465 12.96 25.99 14.12
CA SER A 465 13.93 26.32 15.17
C SER A 465 13.82 25.34 16.35
N GLU A 466 14.93 25.10 17.06
CA GLU A 466 14.90 24.24 18.26
C GLU A 466 14.07 24.91 19.37
N PRO A 467 13.08 24.19 19.95
CA PRO A 467 12.30 24.76 21.04
C PRO A 467 13.16 24.94 22.31
N THR A 468 13.00 26.08 22.94
CA THR A 468 13.67 26.47 24.18
C THR A 468 12.65 26.66 25.29
N VAL A 469 13.10 26.91 26.52
CA VAL A 469 12.20 27.20 27.66
C VAL A 469 11.35 28.44 27.47
N SER A 470 11.75 29.34 26.56
CA SER A 470 11.05 30.58 26.22
C SER A 470 10.18 30.47 24.97
N SER A 471 10.20 29.33 24.27
CA SER A 471 9.34 29.09 23.11
C SER A 471 7.86 29.01 23.53
N ALA A 472 6.95 29.03 22.56
CA ALA A 472 5.51 28.87 22.82
C ALA A 472 5.22 27.57 23.60
N GLN A 473 4.33 27.64 24.58
CA GLN A 473 4.01 26.53 25.49
C GLN A 473 2.51 26.26 25.54
N VAL A 474 2.16 25.00 25.66
CA VAL A 474 0.78 24.55 25.90
C VAL A 474 0.74 23.46 26.97
N ALA A 475 -0.43 23.24 27.58
CA ALA A 475 -0.61 22.12 28.49
C ALA A 475 -0.56 20.79 27.74
N ASN A 476 -0.24 19.72 28.46
CA ASN A 476 -0.26 18.37 27.87
C ASN A 476 -1.65 17.98 27.37
N GLY A 477 -1.77 17.72 26.08
CA GLY A 477 -3.01 17.38 25.41
C GLY A 477 -3.76 18.55 24.79
N ASP A 478 -3.24 19.77 24.89
CA ASP A 478 -3.81 20.93 24.20
C ASP A 478 -3.62 20.85 22.67
N LYS A 479 -4.44 21.60 21.97
CA LYS A 479 -4.42 21.69 20.51
C LYS A 479 -3.77 22.99 20.04
N VAL A 480 -3.05 22.89 18.94
CA VAL A 480 -2.45 24.02 18.23
C VAL A 480 -2.94 23.99 16.78
N ILE A 481 -3.32 25.15 16.24
CA ILE A 481 -3.70 25.30 14.84
C ILE A 481 -2.42 25.47 14.01
N LEU A 482 -2.28 24.68 12.94
CA LEU A 482 -1.19 24.82 11.98
C LEU A 482 -1.60 25.83 10.90
N PRO A 483 -0.88 26.96 10.74
CA PRO A 483 -1.22 27.97 9.74
C PRO A 483 -0.94 27.44 8.31
N SER A 484 -1.58 28.08 7.32
CA SER A 484 -1.32 27.78 5.91
C SER A 484 0.14 27.99 5.52
N GLY A 485 0.68 27.10 4.67
CA GLY A 485 2.06 27.14 4.17
C GLY A 485 2.88 25.90 4.51
N ASN A 486 4.19 25.99 4.35
CA ASN A 486 5.12 24.93 4.72
C ASN A 486 5.55 25.14 6.17
N ILE A 487 5.19 24.19 7.03
CA ILE A 487 5.45 24.25 8.47
C ILE A 487 6.45 23.15 8.85
N THR A 488 7.47 23.53 9.60
CA THR A 488 8.32 22.56 10.31
C THR A 488 8.04 22.72 11.80
N LEU A 489 7.13 21.86 12.29
CA LEU A 489 6.79 21.80 13.71
C LEU A 489 7.86 21.02 14.47
N LYS A 490 8.50 21.65 15.46
CA LYS A 490 9.30 20.97 16.48
C LYS A 490 8.62 21.07 17.83
N VAL A 491 8.47 19.92 18.49
CA VAL A 491 7.75 19.81 19.76
C VAL A 491 8.63 19.11 20.77
N GLY A 492 8.80 19.67 21.95
CA GLY A 492 9.59 19.12 23.05
C GLY A 492 8.81 19.03 24.35
N VAL A 493 9.29 18.22 25.28
CA VAL A 493 8.83 18.15 26.66
C VAL A 493 9.60 19.20 27.48
N LEU A 494 8.89 20.09 28.13
CA LEU A 494 9.44 21.04 29.12
C LEU A 494 9.09 20.53 30.52
N ALA A 495 10.11 20.12 31.27
CA ALA A 495 10.00 19.71 32.67
C ALA A 495 11.21 20.09 33.45
N GLY A 496 11.07 20.53 34.71
CA GLY A 496 12.20 20.96 35.57
C GLY A 496 13.07 22.04 34.93
N GLY A 497 12.50 22.95 34.12
CA GLY A 497 13.23 24.01 33.44
C GLY A 497 14.10 23.55 32.26
N ARG A 498 13.95 22.35 31.76
CA ARG A 498 14.71 21.76 30.65
C ARG A 498 13.78 21.28 29.53
N VAL A 499 14.21 21.47 28.29
CA VAL A 499 13.55 20.88 27.10
C VAL A 499 14.24 19.59 26.69
N SER A 500 13.45 18.56 26.44
CA SER A 500 13.93 17.23 26.04
C SER A 500 12.94 16.55 25.09
N GLY A 501 13.31 15.39 24.53
CA GLY A 501 12.43 14.55 23.74
C GLY A 501 11.81 15.23 22.52
N VAL A 502 12.57 16.08 21.84
CA VAL A 502 12.09 16.86 20.70
C VAL A 502 11.75 15.97 19.52
N VAL A 503 10.57 16.16 18.96
CA VAL A 503 10.08 15.48 17.75
C VAL A 503 9.80 16.52 16.68
N THR A 504 10.22 16.22 15.44
CA THR A 504 9.99 17.07 14.28
C THR A 504 8.92 16.48 13.38
N ARG A 505 8.00 17.32 12.89
CA ARG A 505 7.03 16.99 11.84
C ARG A 505 7.04 18.11 10.80
N THR A 506 6.87 17.72 9.54
CA THR A 506 6.80 18.67 8.41
C THR A 506 5.44 18.59 7.77
N TYR A 507 4.84 19.75 7.53
CA TYR A 507 3.51 19.84 6.95
C TYR A 507 3.52 20.83 5.77
N GLU A 508 2.75 20.50 4.76
CA GLU A 508 2.32 21.44 3.74
C GLU A 508 0.82 21.68 3.95
N ILE A 509 0.47 22.85 4.49
CA ILE A 509 -0.91 23.22 4.78
C ILE A 509 -1.46 24.04 3.62
N ARG A 510 -2.37 23.46 2.84
CA ARG A 510 -2.99 24.08 1.67
C ARG A 510 -4.34 24.66 2.02
N LYS A 511 -4.70 25.77 1.37
CA LYS A 511 -6.07 26.27 1.43
C LYS A 511 -6.90 25.55 0.39
N PHE A 512 -7.96 24.89 0.81
CA PHE A 512 -8.95 24.33 -0.08
C PHE A 512 -10.05 25.38 -0.32
N SER A 513 -10.41 25.56 -1.59
CA SER A 513 -11.58 26.39 -1.96
C SER A 513 -12.61 25.48 -2.65
N PRO A 514 -13.85 25.40 -2.15
CA PRO A 514 -14.91 24.65 -2.81
C PRO A 514 -15.06 25.05 -4.27
N TYR A 515 -15.34 24.08 -5.11
CA TYR A 515 -15.54 24.29 -6.56
C TYR A 515 -16.64 23.39 -7.09
N GLN A 516 -17.10 23.71 -8.30
CA GLN A 516 -18.06 22.88 -9.01
C GLN A 516 -17.36 22.11 -10.14
N MET A 517 -17.81 20.88 -10.36
CA MET A 517 -17.41 20.06 -11.50
C MET A 517 -18.64 19.53 -12.23
N THR A 518 -18.53 19.30 -13.53
CA THR A 518 -19.58 18.69 -14.33
C THR A 518 -19.12 17.34 -14.85
N VAL A 519 -19.95 16.33 -14.68
CA VAL A 519 -19.74 15.01 -15.29
C VAL A 519 -20.58 14.91 -16.54
N TYR A 520 -19.93 14.61 -17.67
CA TYR A 520 -20.53 14.45 -18.99
C TYR A 520 -20.51 12.97 -19.40
N VAL A 521 -21.65 12.48 -19.92
CA VAL A 521 -21.80 11.08 -20.34
C VAL A 521 -22.35 11.03 -21.76
N ASN A 522 -21.60 10.43 -22.67
CA ASN A 522 -22.05 10.13 -24.03
C ASN A 522 -22.50 8.66 -24.11
N THR A 523 -23.69 8.46 -24.69
CA THR A 523 -24.35 7.15 -24.80
C THR A 523 -24.63 6.75 -26.26
N ASP A 524 -24.00 7.41 -27.23
CA ASP A 524 -24.25 7.19 -28.67
C ASP A 524 -24.02 5.73 -29.07
N LYS A 525 -22.99 5.09 -28.52
CA LYS A 525 -22.63 3.70 -28.85
C LYS A 525 -23.64 2.67 -28.38
N VAL A 526 -24.48 3.03 -27.41
CA VAL A 526 -25.50 2.16 -26.81
C VAL A 526 -26.93 2.62 -27.11
N GLY A 527 -27.09 3.79 -27.79
CA GLY A 527 -28.36 4.31 -28.24
C GLY A 527 -29.33 4.68 -27.12
N TRP A 528 -28.85 5.06 -25.95
CA TRP A 528 -29.70 5.48 -24.86
C TRP A 528 -30.31 6.87 -25.15
N ASN A 529 -31.63 7.02 -24.93
CA ASN A 529 -32.36 8.26 -25.10
C ASN A 529 -32.55 9.07 -23.82
N ASN A 530 -32.02 8.56 -22.72
CA ASN A 530 -31.91 9.20 -21.41
C ASN A 530 -30.72 8.56 -20.64
N CYS A 531 -30.28 9.23 -19.59
CA CYS A 531 -29.23 8.70 -18.73
C CYS A 531 -29.57 9.00 -17.27
N TYR A 532 -29.65 7.97 -16.44
CA TYR A 532 -29.73 8.09 -15.00
C TYR A 532 -28.35 8.17 -14.40
N PHE A 533 -28.17 9.03 -13.42
CA PHE A 533 -26.97 9.16 -12.61
C PHE A 533 -27.28 8.64 -11.20
N TRP A 534 -26.83 7.44 -10.89
CA TRP A 534 -26.77 6.94 -9.52
C TRP A 534 -25.44 7.32 -8.94
N THR A 535 -25.43 8.12 -7.86
CA THR A 535 -24.23 8.72 -7.32
C THR A 535 -24.04 8.40 -5.85
N TRP A 536 -22.79 8.37 -5.41
CA TRP A 536 -22.40 8.27 -4.00
C TRP A 536 -21.04 8.94 -3.78
N GLY A 537 -20.69 9.20 -2.51
CA GLY A 537 -19.47 9.87 -2.09
C GLY A 537 -19.73 11.08 -1.22
N GLY A 538 -18.69 11.84 -0.91
CA GLY A 538 -18.76 13.05 -0.10
C GLY A 538 -19.41 12.82 1.28
N ASP A 539 -19.08 11.70 1.94
CA ASP A 539 -19.67 11.29 3.22
C ASP A 539 -21.23 11.31 3.20
N GLY A 540 -21.80 10.91 2.06
CA GLY A 540 -23.25 10.86 1.83
C GLY A 540 -23.86 12.13 1.27
N THR A 541 -23.08 13.19 1.01
CA THR A 541 -23.59 14.45 0.44
C THR A 541 -23.83 14.38 -1.07
N HIS A 542 -23.27 13.37 -1.75
CA HIS A 542 -23.40 13.18 -3.21
C HIS A 542 -24.39 12.07 -3.60
N GLY A 543 -25.36 11.76 -2.77
CA GLY A 543 -26.43 10.84 -3.14
C GLY A 543 -27.30 11.40 -4.27
N ALA A 544 -27.89 10.54 -5.11
CA ALA A 544 -28.86 10.95 -6.10
C ALA A 544 -30.06 11.66 -5.43
N ALA A 545 -30.49 12.80 -5.95
CA ALA A 545 -31.59 13.59 -5.38
C ALA A 545 -32.90 12.80 -5.34
N SER A 546 -33.10 11.86 -6.27
CA SER A 546 -34.22 10.92 -6.28
C SER A 546 -34.27 10.00 -5.06
N GLY A 547 -33.10 9.77 -4.38
CA GLY A 547 -32.95 8.83 -3.29
C GLY A 547 -33.27 7.37 -3.62
N LYS A 548 -33.51 7.06 -4.91
CA LYS A 548 -33.93 5.75 -5.40
C LYS A 548 -33.15 5.37 -6.67
N TRP A 549 -32.82 4.08 -6.76
CA TRP A 549 -32.29 3.48 -7.98
C TRP A 549 -33.30 3.63 -9.13
N PRO A 550 -32.88 3.91 -10.38
CA PRO A 550 -31.51 4.04 -10.88
C PRO A 550 -30.90 5.46 -10.77
N GLY A 551 -31.44 6.38 -9.99
CA GLY A 551 -30.86 7.68 -9.74
C GLY A 551 -31.62 8.85 -10.42
N ASP A 552 -30.90 9.95 -10.65
CA ASP A 552 -31.47 11.16 -11.24
C ASP A 552 -31.49 11.05 -12.77
N ASN A 553 -32.67 11.22 -13.37
CA ASN A 553 -32.88 11.04 -14.80
C ASN A 553 -32.59 12.32 -15.59
N HIS A 554 -31.68 12.21 -16.55
CA HIS A 554 -31.36 13.27 -17.52
C HIS A 554 -31.86 12.89 -18.91
N THR A 555 -32.74 13.69 -19.46
CA THR A 555 -33.38 13.50 -20.79
C THR A 555 -32.90 14.50 -21.84
N THR A 556 -32.19 15.54 -21.41
CA THR A 556 -31.63 16.58 -22.28
C THR A 556 -30.12 16.47 -22.36
N THR A 557 -29.58 16.74 -23.52
CA THR A 557 -28.14 16.71 -23.77
C THR A 557 -27.60 18.10 -24.06
N THR A 558 -26.34 18.31 -23.71
CA THR A 558 -25.52 19.46 -24.11
C THR A 558 -24.54 19.02 -25.21
N GLU A 559 -24.38 19.83 -26.22
CA GLU A 559 -23.40 19.57 -27.29
C GLU A 559 -22.04 20.12 -26.92
N VAL A 560 -21.00 19.25 -26.97
CA VAL A 560 -19.60 19.62 -26.79
C VAL A 560 -18.79 18.95 -27.88
N ASN A 561 -18.07 19.74 -28.67
CA ASN A 561 -17.24 19.26 -29.81
C ASN A 561 -18.02 18.36 -30.79
N GLY A 562 -19.27 18.71 -31.12
CA GLY A 562 -20.11 18.01 -32.08
C GLY A 562 -20.71 16.68 -31.59
N LYS A 563 -20.55 16.36 -30.30
CA LYS A 563 -21.18 15.19 -29.65
C LYS A 563 -22.18 15.62 -28.59
N LYS A 564 -23.21 14.82 -28.38
CA LYS A 564 -24.25 15.04 -27.37
C LYS A 564 -23.89 14.34 -26.05
N TRP A 565 -24.03 15.07 -24.95
CA TRP A 565 -23.66 14.63 -23.62
C TRP A 565 -24.78 14.87 -22.63
N TYR A 566 -25.19 13.84 -21.90
CA TYR A 566 -25.91 14.03 -20.65
C TYR A 566 -24.96 14.58 -19.61
N SER A 567 -25.39 15.48 -18.74
CA SER A 567 -24.50 16.11 -17.77
C SER A 567 -25.16 16.35 -16.42
N HIS A 568 -24.34 16.27 -15.36
CA HIS A 568 -24.74 16.61 -13.99
C HIS A 568 -23.62 17.42 -13.32
N LEU A 569 -24.06 18.46 -12.56
CA LEU A 569 -23.18 19.37 -11.84
C LEU A 569 -23.06 18.93 -10.39
N TYR A 570 -21.83 18.82 -9.89
CA TYR A 570 -21.49 18.46 -8.51
C TYR A 570 -20.68 19.56 -7.85
N SER A 571 -20.86 19.73 -6.53
CA SER A 571 -20.08 20.65 -5.71
C SER A 571 -19.07 19.84 -4.89
N ILE A 572 -17.78 20.13 -5.04
CA ILE A 572 -16.70 19.54 -4.26
C ILE A 572 -16.40 20.50 -3.11
N ASN A 573 -16.67 20.07 -1.88
CA ASN A 573 -16.67 20.92 -0.69
C ASN A 573 -15.46 20.71 0.22
N SER A 574 -14.69 19.65 0.04
CA SER A 574 -13.45 19.40 0.76
C SER A 574 -12.38 18.75 -0.13
N ALA A 575 -11.15 18.77 0.31
CA ALA A 575 -10.02 18.19 -0.43
C ALA A 575 -10.09 16.66 -0.57
N ASN A 576 -10.80 15.99 0.32
CA ASN A 576 -11.02 14.55 0.30
C ASN A 576 -12.37 14.16 -0.33
N ASP A 577 -13.12 15.16 -0.81
CA ASP A 577 -14.41 14.95 -1.42
C ASP A 577 -14.24 14.42 -2.85
N CYS A 578 -15.03 13.41 -3.21
CA CYS A 578 -15.09 12.85 -4.55
C CYS A 578 -16.47 12.26 -4.82
N VAL A 579 -16.79 12.08 -6.08
CA VAL A 579 -18.08 11.52 -6.51
C VAL A 579 -17.85 10.26 -7.32
N SER A 580 -18.65 9.24 -7.04
CA SER A 580 -18.67 7.97 -7.76
C SER A 580 -20.03 7.78 -8.42
N PHE A 581 -20.07 7.03 -9.51
CA PHE A 581 -21.25 6.92 -10.36
C PHE A 581 -21.49 5.51 -10.85
N VAL A 582 -22.79 5.18 -11.10
CA VAL A 582 -23.24 4.23 -12.12
C VAL A 582 -24.17 5.01 -13.07
N PHE A 583 -23.95 4.87 -14.37
CA PHE A 583 -24.85 5.40 -15.37
C PHE A 583 -25.82 4.31 -15.80
N ALA A 584 -27.10 4.64 -15.92
CA ALA A 584 -28.12 3.67 -16.30
C ALA A 584 -29.13 4.25 -17.30
N GLN A 585 -29.73 3.42 -18.14
CA GLN A 585 -30.88 3.81 -18.97
C GLN A 585 -32.18 3.54 -18.22
N LYS A 586 -32.23 2.44 -17.46
CA LYS A 586 -33.34 1.98 -16.63
C LYS A 586 -32.83 0.89 -15.68
N ASP A 587 -33.72 0.39 -14.82
CA ASP A 587 -33.35 -0.76 -13.98
C ASP A 587 -32.76 -1.92 -14.81
N LYS A 588 -31.64 -2.50 -14.33
CA LYS A 588 -30.87 -3.59 -14.96
C LYS A 588 -30.21 -3.28 -16.31
N VAL A 589 -30.24 -2.01 -16.77
CA VAL A 589 -29.46 -1.56 -17.94
C VAL A 589 -28.52 -0.45 -17.48
N GLN A 590 -27.34 -0.85 -17.06
CA GLN A 590 -26.38 0.01 -16.35
C GLN A 590 -24.94 -0.22 -16.80
N THR A 591 -24.07 0.72 -16.41
CA THR A 591 -22.62 0.62 -16.56
C THR A 591 -21.96 -0.08 -15.37
N VAL A 592 -20.68 -0.37 -15.51
CA VAL A 592 -19.76 -0.61 -14.39
C VAL A 592 -19.64 0.68 -13.54
N ASP A 593 -19.13 0.54 -12.30
CA ASP A 593 -18.86 1.66 -11.41
C ASP A 593 -17.76 2.57 -11.97
N VAL A 594 -17.95 3.86 -11.83
CA VAL A 594 -16.92 4.90 -12.03
C VAL A 594 -16.69 5.58 -10.69
N SER A 595 -15.49 5.47 -10.15
CA SER A 595 -15.21 5.87 -8.77
C SER A 595 -14.23 7.04 -8.67
N GLY A 596 -14.37 7.85 -7.60
CA GLY A 596 -13.36 8.81 -7.16
C GLY A 596 -13.16 10.02 -8.06
N VAL A 597 -14.18 10.48 -8.78
CA VAL A 597 -14.09 11.62 -9.69
C VAL A 597 -14.07 12.93 -8.90
N THR A 598 -13.05 13.77 -9.13
CA THR A 598 -12.80 15.03 -8.42
C THR A 598 -12.75 16.25 -9.34
N SER A 599 -12.92 16.09 -10.65
CA SER A 599 -12.87 17.19 -11.62
C SER A 599 -13.85 16.98 -12.76
N THR A 600 -14.14 18.03 -13.52
CA THR A 600 -14.96 17.93 -14.71
C THR A 600 -14.43 16.85 -15.65
N SER A 601 -15.27 15.88 -15.96
CA SER A 601 -14.89 14.64 -16.65
C SER A 601 -15.89 14.24 -17.73
N TYR A 602 -15.40 13.53 -18.74
CA TYR A 602 -16.15 13.07 -19.90
C TYR A 602 -16.03 11.55 -20.03
N PHE A 603 -17.18 10.87 -20.06
CA PHE A 603 -17.24 9.40 -20.11
C PHE A 603 -18.07 8.93 -21.31
N GLU A 604 -17.53 7.98 -22.09
CA GLU A 604 -18.28 7.30 -23.14
C GLU A 604 -18.72 5.92 -22.64
N VAL A 605 -20.03 5.63 -22.71
CA VAL A 605 -20.55 4.27 -22.49
C VAL A 605 -20.27 3.45 -23.74
N LEU A 606 -19.56 2.33 -23.56
CA LEU A 606 -19.17 1.42 -24.64
C LEU A 606 -20.27 0.37 -24.91
N ALA A 607 -20.28 -0.19 -26.12
CA ALA A 607 -21.17 -1.33 -26.45
C ALA A 607 -20.72 -2.63 -25.75
N ASP A 608 -19.43 -2.73 -25.39
CA ASP A 608 -18.87 -3.87 -24.70
C ASP A 608 -19.35 -3.94 -23.25
N LYS A 609 -19.46 -5.16 -22.74
CA LYS A 609 -19.91 -5.44 -21.38
C LYS A 609 -18.93 -6.29 -20.62
N ASP A 610 -19.00 -6.19 -19.28
CA ASP A 610 -18.30 -7.11 -18.39
C ASP A 610 -18.98 -8.47 -18.29
N SER A 611 -18.45 -9.36 -17.46
CA SER A 611 -19.01 -10.69 -17.21
C SER A 611 -20.38 -10.69 -16.52
N GLU A 612 -20.78 -9.59 -15.92
CA GLU A 612 -22.08 -9.40 -15.25
C GLU A 612 -23.12 -8.77 -16.15
N GLY A 613 -22.73 -8.38 -17.37
CA GLY A 613 -23.59 -7.75 -18.36
C GLY A 613 -23.71 -6.23 -18.23
N HIS A 614 -22.86 -5.57 -17.41
CA HIS A 614 -22.80 -4.14 -17.28
C HIS A 614 -21.95 -3.55 -18.41
N TYR A 615 -22.38 -2.41 -18.95
CA TYR A 615 -21.67 -1.71 -20.01
C TYR A 615 -20.35 -1.13 -19.49
N LEU A 616 -19.28 -1.29 -20.25
CA LEU A 616 -17.99 -0.66 -19.92
C LEU A 616 -18.04 0.84 -20.16
N VAL A 617 -17.24 1.58 -19.39
CA VAL A 617 -17.11 3.04 -19.48
C VAL A 617 -15.68 3.40 -19.83
N LYS A 618 -15.51 4.31 -20.78
CA LYS A 618 -14.23 4.88 -21.16
C LYS A 618 -14.15 6.32 -20.70
N ASP A 619 -13.15 6.66 -19.90
CA ASP A 619 -12.78 8.04 -19.60
C ASP A 619 -12.10 8.67 -20.82
N VAL A 620 -12.70 9.70 -21.38
CA VAL A 620 -12.20 10.47 -22.52
C VAL A 620 -11.92 11.93 -22.15
N THR A 621 -11.82 12.23 -20.87
CA THR A 621 -11.62 13.58 -20.33
C THR A 621 -10.41 14.27 -20.95
N LYS A 622 -9.33 13.54 -21.22
CA LYS A 622 -8.12 14.09 -21.86
C LYS A 622 -8.38 14.63 -23.27
N ASP A 623 -9.33 14.05 -23.99
CA ASP A 623 -9.65 14.44 -25.37
C ASP A 623 -10.48 15.74 -25.41
N TYR A 624 -11.11 16.09 -24.29
CA TYR A 624 -11.99 17.27 -24.16
C TYR A 624 -11.38 18.40 -23.33
N ASN A 625 -10.44 18.14 -22.44
CA ASN A 625 -9.77 19.18 -21.64
C ASN A 625 -8.86 20.12 -22.45
N THR A 626 -8.59 19.80 -23.72
CA THR A 626 -7.83 20.69 -24.62
C THR A 626 -8.65 21.84 -25.20
N ALA A 627 -9.99 21.83 -25.05
CA ALA A 627 -10.89 22.80 -25.67
C ALA A 627 -11.44 23.89 -24.72
N ILE A 628 -11.14 23.84 -23.41
CA ILE A 628 -11.59 24.89 -22.46
C ILE A 628 -10.52 25.99 -22.32
N ALA A 629 -10.07 26.55 -23.45
CA ALA A 629 -9.31 27.82 -23.47
C ALA A 629 -10.22 29.05 -23.59
N GLY A 630 -11.55 28.93 -23.42
CA GLY A 630 -12.54 29.96 -23.72
C GLY A 630 -13.50 30.39 -22.61
N ILE A 631 -13.43 29.86 -21.41
CA ILE A 631 -14.23 30.39 -20.30
C ILE A 631 -13.30 31.21 -19.41
N THR A 632 -13.34 32.54 -19.64
CA THR A 632 -12.75 33.51 -18.72
C THR A 632 -13.64 33.54 -17.46
N VAL A 633 -13.31 32.73 -16.48
CA VAL A 633 -13.73 32.99 -15.11
C VAL A 633 -12.83 34.10 -14.63
N ASN A 634 -13.42 35.31 -14.48
CA ASN A 634 -12.80 36.42 -13.78
C ASN A 634 -12.54 36.01 -12.31
N ASN A 635 -11.48 35.28 -12.09
CA ASN A 635 -10.92 35.07 -10.76
C ASN A 635 -9.51 35.64 -10.78
N THR A 636 -9.40 36.93 -10.50
CA THR A 636 -8.18 37.65 -10.20
C THR A 636 -7.62 37.15 -8.88
N ASN A 637 -6.95 36.00 -8.86
CA ASN A 637 -6.07 35.67 -7.75
C ASN A 637 -4.97 34.69 -8.20
N LEU A 638 -3.82 35.28 -8.53
CA LEU A 638 -2.45 34.92 -8.14
C LEU A 638 -2.02 33.46 -8.41
N ARG A 639 -1.86 33.10 -9.71
CA ARG A 639 -0.92 32.03 -10.03
C ARG A 639 0.47 32.69 -10.24
N PRO A 640 1.52 32.24 -9.52
CA PRO A 640 2.86 32.74 -9.77
C PRO A 640 3.28 32.46 -11.21
N THR A 641 3.87 33.44 -11.88
CA THR A 641 4.35 33.27 -13.25
C THR A 641 5.78 32.70 -13.20
N THR A 642 6.01 31.60 -13.90
CA THR A 642 7.32 30.97 -14.00
C THR A 642 7.80 30.97 -15.45
N VAL A 643 9.05 31.37 -15.66
CA VAL A 643 9.76 31.34 -16.96
C VAL A 643 10.88 30.29 -16.86
N VAL A 644 10.86 29.33 -17.78
CA VAL A 644 11.81 28.21 -17.83
C VAL A 644 12.48 28.19 -19.22
N SER A 645 13.76 27.87 -19.28
CA SER A 645 14.46 27.58 -20.51
C SER A 645 14.06 26.22 -21.10
N LEU A 646 14.42 25.96 -22.36
CA LEU A 646 14.09 24.70 -23.06
C LEU A 646 14.69 23.45 -22.38
N ASP A 647 15.80 23.59 -21.67
CA ASP A 647 16.48 22.55 -20.90
C ASP A 647 15.89 22.37 -19.48
N GLY A 648 14.77 23.03 -19.18
CA GLY A 648 14.04 22.89 -17.92
C GLY A 648 14.54 23.76 -16.76
N ARG A 649 15.52 24.65 -16.99
CA ARG A 649 16.06 25.51 -15.94
C ARG A 649 15.12 26.70 -15.70
N THR A 650 14.72 26.92 -14.45
CA THR A 650 13.93 28.09 -14.06
C THR A 650 14.78 29.36 -14.14
N LEU A 651 14.38 30.30 -15.00
CA LEU A 651 15.05 31.58 -15.22
C LEU A 651 14.46 32.70 -14.39
N ARG A 652 13.13 32.70 -14.19
CA ARG A 652 12.40 33.68 -13.38
C ARG A 652 11.20 33.06 -12.73
N ARG A 653 10.86 33.54 -11.54
CA ARG A 653 9.63 33.19 -10.82
C ARG A 653 9.09 34.45 -10.17
N PHE A 654 7.86 34.80 -10.51
CA PHE A 654 7.13 35.94 -9.94
C PHE A 654 6.08 35.43 -8.98
N CYS A 655 5.95 36.06 -7.81
CA CYS A 655 4.95 35.67 -6.80
C CYS A 655 3.52 36.04 -7.21
N GLU A 656 3.34 36.80 -8.30
CA GLU A 656 2.07 37.26 -8.88
C GLU A 656 1.97 36.86 -10.35
N HIS A 657 0.74 36.96 -10.86
CA HIS A 657 0.52 36.76 -12.32
C HIS A 657 1.15 37.91 -13.08
N LYS A 658 2.08 37.62 -14.01
CA LYS A 658 2.62 38.56 -14.99
C LYS A 658 2.12 38.19 -16.39
N SER A 659 1.91 39.19 -17.24
CA SER A 659 1.69 38.94 -18.65
C SER A 659 2.91 38.23 -19.26
N THR A 660 2.72 37.45 -20.30
CA THR A 660 3.83 36.75 -21.00
C THR A 660 4.90 37.74 -21.47
N ALA A 661 4.51 38.92 -21.90
CA ALA A 661 5.41 39.98 -22.33
C ALA A 661 6.25 40.51 -21.17
N ASP A 662 5.61 40.81 -20.02
CA ASP A 662 6.29 41.32 -18.84
C ASP A 662 7.23 40.28 -18.22
N ALA A 663 6.82 39.01 -18.22
CA ALA A 663 7.61 37.91 -17.71
C ALA A 663 8.90 37.68 -18.54
N LEU A 664 8.85 37.96 -19.82
CA LEU A 664 9.96 37.79 -20.77
C LEU A 664 10.77 39.07 -20.99
N ASN A 665 10.31 40.19 -20.48
CA ASN A 665 10.99 41.49 -20.68
C ASN A 665 12.46 41.44 -20.20
N GLY A 666 13.39 41.85 -21.09
CA GLY A 666 14.83 41.81 -20.83
C GLY A 666 15.50 40.43 -20.90
N LEU A 667 14.80 39.39 -21.38
CA LEU A 667 15.44 38.14 -21.78
C LEU A 667 15.88 38.25 -23.26
N GLY A 668 17.03 37.62 -23.57
CA GLY A 668 17.56 37.59 -24.91
C GLY A 668 16.68 36.83 -25.90
N LYS A 669 16.98 36.95 -27.22
CA LYS A 669 16.29 36.14 -28.23
C LYS A 669 16.45 34.66 -27.93
N GLY A 670 15.34 33.92 -27.96
CA GLY A 670 15.36 32.50 -27.62
C GLY A 670 13.97 31.91 -27.47
N ILE A 671 13.91 30.64 -27.11
CA ILE A 671 12.67 29.92 -26.81
C ILE A 671 12.58 29.70 -25.32
N TYR A 672 11.46 30.11 -24.77
CA TYR A 672 11.17 30.01 -23.32
C TYR A 672 9.84 29.29 -23.10
N ILE A 673 9.66 28.75 -21.90
CA ILE A 673 8.39 28.18 -21.44
C ILE A 673 7.87 29.09 -20.33
N VAL A 674 6.71 29.72 -20.56
CA VAL A 674 6.04 30.59 -19.58
C VAL A 674 4.76 29.92 -19.14
N ASN A 675 4.67 29.54 -17.86
CA ASN A 675 3.53 28.82 -17.31
C ASN A 675 3.12 27.59 -18.14
N GLY A 676 4.12 26.82 -18.57
CA GLY A 676 3.91 25.62 -19.40
C GLY A 676 3.68 25.87 -20.90
N LYS A 677 3.63 27.14 -21.36
CA LYS A 677 3.46 27.47 -22.79
C LYS A 677 4.79 27.89 -23.43
N LYS A 678 5.08 27.31 -24.56
CA LYS A 678 6.28 27.66 -25.37
C LYS A 678 6.10 29.03 -26.00
N VAL A 679 7.08 29.93 -25.79
CA VAL A 679 7.10 31.32 -26.33
C VAL A 679 8.43 31.59 -26.97
N VAL A 680 8.42 32.27 -28.13
CA VAL A 680 9.61 32.67 -28.85
C VAL A 680 9.82 34.16 -28.68
N VAL A 681 10.99 34.57 -28.12
CA VAL A 681 11.46 35.96 -28.10
C VAL A 681 12.34 36.15 -29.38
N LYS A 682 11.87 37.01 -30.30
CA LYS A 682 12.52 37.26 -31.58
C LYS A 682 13.59 38.33 -31.48
#